data_e2eafc03cf6ab5fd9b3fab15f60209ed
#
_entry.id   e2eafc03cf6ab5fd9b3fab15f60209ed
#
_cell.length_a   1.000
_cell.length_b   1.000
_cell.length_c   1.000
_cell.angle_alpha   90.00
_cell.angle_beta   90.00
_cell.angle_gamma   90.00
#
_symmetry.space_group_name_H-M   'P 1'
#
loop_
_entity.id
_entity.type
_entity.pdbx_description
1 polymer ?
#
loop_
_entity_poly.entity_id
_entity_poly.type
_entity_poly.pdbx_seq_one_letter_code
_entity_poly.pdbx_strand_id
1 'polypeptide(L)'
;MAERVSEPGRQPGVIGQGFANLWRGIRDEPRLFAVATVGGCLFTLTGVASSLVLGEATDRVVIPAIRRGHADWSAVALAAVALSLVGLARALGMFLRRLAGGTVVFRLQARHRHAVTRQYLRLPLSWHQRHSTGTLLSNANSDVEAAWAPVMPLPFALGALVMLVVALVLLVVTDPVLALIGFVIFPTFGVLNVWYGRRVWPLYSRAQQLRGEVSAVAHESFDGALVVKTLGREEDETARFAVRAERLRDAMIHAGRLRGLFDPVMEALPNLGILLVLLVXAIRIDAGAIDVGQLVRVAYLFTLLAFPLRAFGWVFGDLPREVVGYERVEAVLRARGHEEYGPRTLTAAGPASLRLDAVTYAYPPADATADPTVDATADPTVDAASDPSGEPAVPASPGDPPPRPVVDAVSFEVAAGSVVAITGRTGSGKSSLVNLLARLVDPQAGTVLLDGVDLRELAAGEVSRAVAVVAQQAFLFDDTVRANVTLGMDAADDEVWAALRRAQADGFVAALPDGLDTMVGERGTSLSGGQRQRIGLARALVRAPRLLVLDDATASVDPRVEAAILADLRESAGASTVVVVAQRRSTIALADEVIHLDAGRVIGRGRHEELLASSPRYAALLTAYEAAARAAGALPEPAVRESAVRESEPALPEPAVPEHVRELEPEAAP
;
A
#
# COMPACT_ATOMS: atom_id res chain seq x y z
N MET A 1 -31.98 -14.83 -24.42
CA MET A 1 -31.05 -15.87 -23.99
C MET A 1 -31.07 -15.82 -22.47
N ALA A 2 -31.62 -16.83 -21.83
CA ALA A 2 -31.98 -16.77 -20.41
C ALA A 2 -30.73 -16.72 -19.50
N GLU A 3 -30.62 -15.70 -18.69
CA GLU A 3 -29.67 -15.65 -17.61
C GLU A 3 -29.95 -16.80 -16.62
N ARG A 4 -28.99 -17.70 -16.51
CA ARG A 4 -29.04 -18.67 -15.42
C ARG A 4 -28.74 -17.91 -14.12
N VAL A 5 -29.75 -17.69 -13.33
CA VAL A 5 -29.60 -17.31 -11.94
C VAL A 5 -28.85 -18.46 -11.26
N SER A 6 -27.59 -18.25 -10.95
CA SER A 6 -26.81 -19.21 -10.17
C SER A 6 -27.43 -19.31 -8.77
N GLU A 7 -27.91 -20.51 -8.40
CA GLU A 7 -28.30 -20.82 -7.01
C GLU A 7 -27.16 -20.44 -6.07
N PRO A 8 -27.45 -19.98 -4.84
CA PRO A 8 -26.40 -19.75 -3.83
C PRO A 8 -25.81 -21.10 -3.44
N GLY A 9 -24.81 -21.54 -4.21
CA GLY A 9 -24.01 -22.72 -3.85
C GLY A 9 -23.30 -22.44 -2.55
N ARG A 10 -23.21 -23.44 -1.67
CA ARG A 10 -22.36 -23.41 -0.46
C ARG A 10 -21.00 -22.84 -0.84
N GLN A 11 -20.63 -21.72 -0.26
CA GLN A 11 -19.28 -21.19 -0.42
C GLN A 11 -18.31 -22.30 0.01
N PRO A 12 -17.34 -22.64 -0.84
CA PRO A 12 -16.34 -23.62 -0.43
C PRO A 12 -15.65 -23.11 0.84
N GLY A 13 -15.46 -23.98 1.81
CA GLY A 13 -14.72 -23.59 3.02
C GLY A 13 -13.35 -23.01 2.66
N VAL A 14 -12.77 -22.21 3.54
CA VAL A 14 -11.48 -21.52 3.36
C VAL A 14 -10.41 -22.43 2.72
N ILE A 15 -10.36 -23.70 3.16
CA ILE A 15 -9.40 -24.69 2.64
C ILE A 15 -9.64 -24.95 1.14
N GLY A 16 -10.89 -25.16 0.75
CA GLY A 16 -11.25 -25.41 -0.66
C GLY A 16 -10.96 -24.22 -1.55
N GLN A 17 -11.26 -23.02 -1.07
CA GLN A 17 -10.99 -21.77 -1.76
C GLN A 17 -9.48 -21.54 -1.94
N GLY A 18 -8.71 -21.75 -0.87
CA GLY A 18 -7.24 -21.61 -0.93
C GLY A 18 -6.61 -22.54 -1.96
N PHE A 19 -7.00 -23.84 -1.97
CA PHE A 19 -6.49 -24.77 -2.97
C PHE A 19 -6.95 -24.42 -4.40
N ALA A 20 -8.14 -23.86 -4.57
CA ALA A 20 -8.60 -23.41 -5.89
C ALA A 20 -7.76 -22.23 -6.41
N ASN A 21 -7.43 -21.28 -5.54
CA ASN A 21 -6.57 -20.14 -5.88
C ASN A 21 -5.15 -20.61 -6.24
N LEU A 22 -4.56 -21.47 -5.39
CA LEU A 22 -3.22 -22.03 -5.65
C LEU A 22 -3.19 -22.78 -6.98
N TRP A 23 -4.25 -23.53 -7.30
CA TRP A 23 -4.36 -24.27 -8.57
C TRP A 23 -4.34 -23.32 -9.79
N ARG A 24 -4.99 -22.14 -9.67
CA ARG A 24 -4.94 -21.12 -10.73
C ARG A 24 -3.49 -20.67 -10.98
N GLY A 25 -2.76 -20.36 -9.91
CA GLY A 25 -1.34 -19.95 -10.02
C GLY A 25 -0.45 -21.06 -10.58
N ILE A 26 -0.67 -22.32 -10.14
CA ILE A 26 0.10 -23.49 -10.63
C ILE A 26 -0.09 -23.65 -12.16
N ARG A 27 -1.31 -23.42 -12.66
CA ARG A 27 -1.62 -23.49 -14.10
C ARG A 27 -0.82 -22.49 -14.92
N ASP A 28 -0.38 -21.41 -14.34
CA ASP A 28 0.44 -20.40 -15.03
C ASP A 28 1.90 -20.86 -15.23
N GLU A 29 2.42 -21.70 -14.33
CA GLU A 29 3.81 -22.19 -14.36
C GLU A 29 3.87 -23.73 -14.16
N PRO A 30 3.14 -24.51 -15.00
CA PRO A 30 2.97 -25.95 -14.74
C PRO A 30 4.27 -26.74 -14.83
N ARG A 31 5.17 -26.40 -15.76
CA ARG A 31 6.43 -27.11 -15.94
C ARG A 31 7.35 -26.96 -14.75
N LEU A 32 7.52 -25.74 -14.27
CA LEU A 32 8.39 -25.45 -13.10
C LEU A 32 7.78 -26.06 -11.84
N PHE A 33 6.48 -25.99 -11.66
CA PHE A 33 5.81 -26.61 -10.50
C PHE A 33 5.96 -28.14 -10.53
N ALA A 34 5.86 -28.77 -11.72
CA ALA A 34 6.11 -30.22 -11.89
C ALA A 34 7.55 -30.59 -11.50
N VAL A 35 8.54 -29.81 -11.95
CA VAL A 35 9.95 -30.01 -11.56
C VAL A 35 10.13 -29.89 -10.05
N ALA A 36 9.51 -28.88 -9.44
CA ALA A 36 9.55 -28.69 -7.98
C ALA A 36 8.93 -29.89 -7.24
N THR A 37 7.81 -30.40 -7.75
CA THR A 37 7.10 -31.56 -7.15
C THR A 37 7.92 -32.84 -7.32
N VAL A 38 8.50 -33.10 -8.49
CA VAL A 38 9.40 -34.24 -8.71
C VAL A 38 10.61 -34.13 -7.77
N GLY A 39 11.19 -32.93 -7.62
CA GLY A 39 12.26 -32.66 -6.66
C GLY A 39 11.83 -32.95 -5.21
N GLY A 40 10.61 -32.57 -4.85
CA GLY A 40 10.00 -32.84 -3.54
C GLY A 40 9.84 -34.35 -3.29
N CYS A 41 9.29 -35.08 -4.26
CA CYS A 41 9.15 -36.55 -4.20
C CYS A 41 10.51 -37.23 -4.12
N LEU A 42 11.47 -36.82 -4.95
CA LEU A 42 12.82 -37.38 -4.92
C LEU A 42 13.49 -37.18 -3.54
N PHE A 43 13.38 -35.96 -2.99
CA PHE A 43 13.90 -35.62 -1.66
C PHE A 43 13.31 -36.51 -0.56
N THR A 44 11.98 -36.70 -0.58
CA THR A 44 11.30 -37.46 0.47
C THR A 44 11.48 -38.97 0.31
N LEU A 45 11.40 -39.51 -0.92
CA LEU A 45 11.56 -40.93 -1.20
C LEU A 45 13.01 -41.43 -0.97
N THR A 46 14.00 -40.56 -1.21
CA THR A 46 15.40 -40.90 -0.87
C THR A 46 15.60 -41.02 0.64
N GLY A 47 14.78 -40.33 1.46
CA GLY A 47 14.75 -40.59 2.89
C GLY A 47 14.33 -42.03 3.19
N VAL A 48 13.25 -42.50 2.55
CA VAL A 48 12.81 -43.90 2.68
C VAL A 48 13.87 -44.88 2.15
N ALA A 49 14.48 -44.57 0.99
CA ALA A 49 15.59 -45.38 0.45
C ALA A 49 16.76 -45.47 1.43
N SER A 50 17.05 -44.40 2.16
CA SER A 50 18.06 -44.41 3.23
C SER A 50 17.75 -45.47 4.30
N SER A 51 16.48 -45.62 4.69
CA SER A 51 16.07 -46.60 5.69
C SER A 51 16.31 -48.05 5.19
N LEU A 52 16.00 -48.28 3.91
CA LEU A 52 16.22 -49.59 3.28
C LEU A 52 17.71 -49.95 3.21
N VAL A 53 18.54 -49.01 2.71
CA VAL A 53 19.98 -49.20 2.59
C VAL A 53 20.63 -49.41 3.96
N LEU A 54 20.19 -48.62 4.96
CA LEU A 54 20.71 -48.71 6.33
C LEU A 54 20.36 -50.07 6.99
N GLY A 55 19.12 -50.54 6.80
CA GLY A 55 18.71 -51.88 7.28
C GLY A 55 19.53 -52.97 6.62
N GLU A 56 19.65 -52.95 5.30
CA GLU A 56 20.43 -53.93 4.52
C GLU A 56 21.92 -53.91 4.88
N ALA A 57 22.49 -52.72 5.08
CA ALA A 57 23.89 -52.58 5.53
C ALA A 57 24.08 -53.19 6.94
N THR A 58 23.08 -53.02 7.81
CA THR A 58 23.12 -53.63 9.15
C THR A 58 23.18 -55.16 9.04
N ASP A 59 22.31 -55.79 8.25
CA ASP A 59 22.18 -57.24 8.14
C ASP A 59 23.38 -57.84 7.38
N ARG A 60 23.86 -57.21 6.32
CA ARG A 60 24.90 -57.78 5.44
C ARG A 60 26.32 -57.37 5.80
N VAL A 61 26.52 -56.26 6.50
CA VAL A 61 27.86 -55.70 6.81
C VAL A 61 28.10 -55.71 8.32
N VAL A 62 27.23 -55.07 9.11
CA VAL A 62 27.51 -54.83 10.54
C VAL A 62 27.40 -56.14 11.35
N ILE A 63 26.31 -56.91 11.22
CA ILE A 63 26.10 -58.14 12.00
C ILE A 63 27.14 -59.19 11.66
N PRO A 64 27.43 -59.50 10.37
CA PRO A 64 28.50 -60.46 10.03
C PRO A 64 29.89 -60.04 10.51
N ALA A 65 30.21 -58.75 10.48
CA ALA A 65 31.49 -58.21 10.98
C ALA A 65 31.63 -58.44 12.49
N ILE A 66 30.54 -58.17 13.26
CA ILE A 66 30.52 -58.44 14.72
C ILE A 66 30.73 -59.94 14.98
N ARG A 67 30.03 -60.80 14.24
CA ARG A 67 30.09 -62.24 14.43
C ARG A 67 31.46 -62.85 14.06
N ARG A 68 32.12 -62.30 13.00
CA ARG A 68 33.41 -62.80 12.51
C ARG A 68 34.63 -62.14 13.19
N GLY A 69 34.42 -61.01 13.84
CA GLY A 69 35.50 -60.26 14.48
C GLY A 69 36.29 -59.40 13.49
N HIS A 70 35.92 -59.37 12.19
CA HIS A 70 36.57 -58.53 11.17
C HIS A 70 35.54 -58.06 10.12
N ALA A 71 35.78 -56.90 9.56
CA ALA A 71 34.92 -56.31 8.51
C ALA A 71 35.30 -56.80 7.13
N ASP A 72 34.33 -57.10 6.28
CA ASP A 72 34.50 -57.29 4.85
C ASP A 72 34.51 -55.90 4.18
N TRP A 73 35.70 -55.46 3.80
CA TRP A 73 35.88 -54.11 3.24
C TRP A 73 35.14 -53.92 1.91
N SER A 74 34.92 -54.99 1.13
CA SER A 74 34.15 -54.91 -0.10
C SER A 74 32.67 -54.61 0.18
N ALA A 75 32.09 -55.25 1.19
CA ALA A 75 30.72 -55.01 1.63
C ALA A 75 30.56 -53.61 2.25
N VAL A 76 31.58 -53.18 3.03
CA VAL A 76 31.61 -51.80 3.59
C VAL A 76 31.61 -50.75 2.48
N ALA A 77 32.49 -50.95 1.47
CA ALA A 77 32.59 -50.02 0.32
C ALA A 77 31.28 -49.95 -0.46
N LEU A 78 30.64 -51.11 -0.71
CA LEU A 78 29.35 -51.14 -1.41
C LEU A 78 28.27 -50.39 -0.64
N ALA A 79 28.17 -50.59 0.68
CA ALA A 79 27.20 -49.89 1.54
C ALA A 79 27.47 -48.36 1.55
N ALA A 80 28.75 -47.96 1.62
CA ALA A 80 29.16 -46.55 1.58
C ALA A 80 28.78 -45.91 0.25
N VAL A 81 29.01 -46.59 -0.88
CA VAL A 81 28.63 -46.10 -2.23
C VAL A 81 27.11 -45.97 -2.32
N ALA A 82 26.34 -46.96 -1.85
CA ALA A 82 24.89 -46.94 -1.88
C ALA A 82 24.33 -45.74 -1.07
N LEU A 83 24.83 -45.54 0.16
CA LEU A 83 24.44 -44.40 1.00
C LEU A 83 24.80 -43.06 0.37
N SER A 84 25.98 -42.98 -0.25
CA SER A 84 26.45 -41.77 -0.96
C SER A 84 25.54 -41.42 -2.14
N LEU A 85 25.15 -42.42 -2.94
CA LEU A 85 24.27 -42.24 -4.09
C LEU A 85 22.86 -41.74 -3.62
N VAL A 86 22.34 -42.33 -2.55
CA VAL A 86 21.06 -41.91 -1.97
C VAL A 86 21.19 -40.45 -1.44
N GLY A 87 22.31 -40.12 -0.79
CA GLY A 87 22.60 -38.78 -0.30
C GLY A 87 22.66 -37.76 -1.45
N LEU A 88 23.36 -38.10 -2.54
CA LEU A 88 23.45 -37.24 -3.72
C LEU A 88 22.07 -37.05 -4.39
N ALA A 89 21.29 -38.11 -4.52
CA ALA A 89 19.93 -38.03 -5.07
C ALA A 89 19.02 -37.17 -4.18
N ARG A 90 19.17 -37.26 -2.86
CA ARG A 90 18.44 -36.41 -1.89
C ARG A 90 18.82 -34.94 -2.04
N ALA A 91 20.13 -34.65 -2.17
CA ALA A 91 20.61 -33.28 -2.39
C ALA A 91 20.07 -32.71 -3.71
N LEU A 92 20.09 -33.52 -4.79
CA LEU A 92 19.49 -33.12 -6.08
C LEU A 92 18.01 -32.83 -5.94
N GLY A 93 17.27 -33.69 -5.24
CA GLY A 93 15.84 -33.49 -4.98
C GLY A 93 15.56 -32.17 -4.24
N MET A 94 16.37 -31.89 -3.20
CA MET A 94 16.28 -30.61 -2.46
C MET A 94 16.57 -29.42 -3.37
N PHE A 95 17.62 -29.50 -4.18
CA PHE A 95 18.02 -28.44 -5.11
C PHE A 95 16.89 -28.14 -6.12
N LEU A 96 16.39 -29.19 -6.81
CA LEU A 96 15.32 -29.04 -7.79
C LEU A 96 14.06 -28.42 -7.16
N ARG A 97 13.66 -28.94 -6.00
CA ARG A 97 12.48 -28.46 -5.29
C ARG A 97 12.60 -26.98 -4.91
N ARG A 98 13.74 -26.59 -4.30
CA ARG A 98 13.94 -25.20 -3.83
C ARG A 98 14.08 -24.22 -4.99
N LEU A 99 14.87 -24.57 -5.99
CA LEU A 99 15.13 -23.69 -7.14
C LEU A 99 13.83 -23.48 -7.95
N ALA A 100 13.20 -24.58 -8.37
CA ALA A 100 11.98 -24.49 -9.19
C ALA A 100 10.81 -23.91 -8.40
N GLY A 101 10.60 -24.35 -7.15
CA GLY A 101 9.53 -23.84 -6.29
C GLY A 101 9.68 -22.34 -6.00
N GLY A 102 10.87 -21.89 -5.65
CA GLY A 102 11.15 -20.47 -5.44
C GLY A 102 10.91 -19.65 -6.71
N THR A 103 11.36 -20.17 -7.87
CA THR A 103 11.15 -19.49 -9.16
C THR A 103 9.65 -19.32 -9.45
N VAL A 104 8.82 -20.35 -9.19
CA VAL A 104 7.36 -20.26 -9.38
C VAL A 104 6.78 -19.15 -8.51
N VAL A 105 7.09 -19.16 -7.21
CA VAL A 105 6.55 -18.18 -6.24
C VAL A 105 6.90 -16.75 -6.67
N PHE A 106 8.19 -16.49 -6.95
CA PHE A 106 8.62 -15.12 -7.28
C PHE A 106 8.11 -14.65 -8.64
N ARG A 107 7.93 -15.56 -9.62
CA ARG A 107 7.27 -15.20 -10.90
C ARG A 107 5.80 -14.84 -10.69
N LEU A 108 5.06 -15.60 -9.90
CA LEU A 108 3.67 -15.30 -9.58
C LEU A 108 3.54 -13.96 -8.85
N GLN A 109 4.39 -13.72 -7.85
CA GLN A 109 4.42 -12.45 -7.12
C GLN A 109 4.73 -11.28 -8.06
N ALA A 110 5.77 -11.40 -8.88
CA ALA A 110 6.16 -10.33 -9.81
C ALA A 110 5.04 -10.02 -10.80
N ARG A 111 4.38 -11.06 -11.36
CA ARG A 111 3.26 -10.91 -12.29
C ARG A 111 2.09 -10.17 -11.64
N HIS A 112 1.73 -10.55 -10.41
CA HIS A 112 0.61 -9.93 -9.70
C HIS A 112 0.95 -8.50 -9.25
N ARG A 113 2.17 -8.24 -8.75
CA ARG A 113 2.61 -6.87 -8.44
C ARG A 113 2.50 -5.97 -9.68
N HIS A 114 2.98 -6.45 -10.81
CA HIS A 114 2.91 -5.71 -12.07
C HIS A 114 1.45 -5.46 -12.50
N ALA A 115 0.57 -6.46 -12.36
CA ALA A 115 -0.85 -6.33 -12.71
C ALA A 115 -1.55 -5.32 -11.78
N VAL A 116 -1.32 -5.39 -10.46
CA VAL A 116 -1.90 -4.48 -9.47
C VAL A 116 -1.42 -3.04 -9.73
N THR A 117 -0.12 -2.84 -9.94
CA THR A 117 0.43 -1.50 -10.21
C THR A 117 -0.15 -0.92 -11.50
N ARG A 118 -0.22 -1.74 -12.56
CA ARG A 118 -0.85 -1.31 -13.82
C ARG A 118 -2.32 -0.93 -13.62
N GLN A 119 -3.04 -1.69 -12.81
CA GLN A 119 -4.45 -1.42 -12.51
C GLN A 119 -4.60 -0.11 -11.74
N TYR A 120 -3.77 0.13 -10.71
CA TYR A 120 -3.76 1.40 -9.98
C TYR A 120 -3.61 2.60 -10.91
N LEU A 121 -2.66 2.53 -11.86
CA LEU A 121 -2.42 3.64 -12.79
C LEU A 121 -3.57 3.87 -13.79
N ARG A 122 -4.50 2.90 -13.93
CA ARG A 122 -5.68 3.00 -14.81
C ARG A 122 -6.94 3.43 -14.08
N LEU A 123 -6.98 3.25 -12.75
CA LEU A 123 -8.17 3.59 -11.97
C LEU A 123 -8.29 5.11 -11.81
N PRO A 124 -9.52 5.67 -11.81
CA PRO A 124 -9.72 7.11 -11.77
C PRO A 124 -9.31 7.72 -10.43
N LEU A 125 -9.07 9.02 -10.44
CA LEU A 125 -8.67 9.78 -9.23
C LEU A 125 -9.66 9.59 -8.08
N SER A 126 -10.95 9.53 -8.38
CA SER A 126 -12.02 9.30 -7.38
C SER A 126 -11.85 7.97 -6.62
N TRP A 127 -11.32 6.94 -7.28
CA TRP A 127 -11.01 5.67 -6.64
C TRP A 127 -9.84 5.83 -5.65
N HIS A 128 -8.77 6.52 -6.07
CA HIS A 128 -7.59 6.76 -5.22
C HIS A 128 -7.92 7.60 -3.98
N GLN A 129 -8.82 8.57 -4.10
CA GLN A 129 -9.23 9.44 -2.99
C GLN A 129 -9.94 8.67 -1.86
N ARG A 130 -10.50 7.49 -2.17
CA ARG A 130 -11.22 6.64 -1.20
C ARG A 130 -10.35 5.58 -0.54
N HIS A 131 -9.14 5.36 -1.03
CA HIS A 131 -8.23 4.32 -0.53
C HIS A 131 -6.95 4.94 0.02
N SER A 132 -6.60 4.60 1.26
CA SER A 132 -5.36 5.12 1.84
C SER A 132 -4.12 4.58 1.10
N THR A 133 -3.08 5.37 1.00
CA THR A 133 -1.81 4.97 0.37
C THR A 133 -1.23 3.71 1.04
N GLY A 134 -1.39 3.60 2.36
CA GLY A 134 -0.95 2.43 3.12
C GLY A 134 -1.66 1.15 2.67
N THR A 135 -2.98 1.20 2.49
CA THR A 135 -3.78 0.07 1.99
C THR A 135 -3.31 -0.34 0.58
N LEU A 136 -3.13 0.65 -0.31
CA LEU A 136 -2.68 0.39 -1.68
C LEU A 136 -1.30 -0.28 -1.72
N LEU A 137 -0.39 0.18 -0.88
CA LEU A 137 0.95 -0.39 -0.75
C LEU A 137 0.90 -1.82 -0.20
N SER A 138 0.06 -2.05 0.82
CA SER A 138 -0.15 -3.40 1.40
C SER A 138 -0.67 -4.36 0.33
N ASN A 139 -1.70 -3.97 -0.41
CA ASN A 139 -2.29 -4.81 -1.48
C ASN A 139 -1.27 -5.16 -2.56
N ALA A 140 -0.41 -4.23 -2.94
CA ALA A 140 0.60 -4.45 -3.98
C ALA A 140 1.79 -5.29 -3.48
N ASN A 141 2.02 -5.37 -2.19
CA ASN A 141 3.20 -6.04 -1.62
C ASN A 141 2.84 -7.20 -0.69
N SER A 142 2.35 -6.90 0.51
CA SER A 142 2.10 -7.90 1.57
C SER A 142 1.01 -8.90 1.17
N ASP A 143 -0.06 -8.44 0.55
CA ASP A 143 -1.18 -9.31 0.15
C ASP A 143 -0.79 -10.19 -1.03
N VAL A 144 0.01 -9.68 -1.98
CA VAL A 144 0.58 -10.50 -3.06
C VAL A 144 1.51 -11.58 -2.50
N GLU A 145 2.33 -11.24 -1.50
CA GLU A 145 3.19 -12.23 -0.82
C GLU A 145 2.35 -13.31 -0.13
N ALA A 146 1.34 -12.90 0.63
CA ALA A 146 0.44 -13.80 1.35
C ALA A 146 -0.29 -14.75 0.39
N ALA A 147 -0.79 -14.24 -0.73
CA ALA A 147 -1.53 -15.00 -1.75
C ALA A 147 -0.70 -16.16 -2.33
N TRP A 148 0.62 -16.01 -2.44
CA TRP A 148 1.48 -17.01 -3.10
C TRP A 148 2.44 -17.73 -2.14
N ALA A 149 2.46 -17.38 -0.85
CA ALA A 149 3.34 -18.00 0.15
C ALA A 149 3.18 -19.54 0.22
N PRO A 150 1.94 -20.11 0.21
CA PRO A 150 1.79 -21.56 0.34
C PRO A 150 2.31 -22.37 -0.86
N VAL A 151 2.55 -21.75 -2.00
CA VAL A 151 3.14 -22.44 -3.18
C VAL A 151 4.54 -22.96 -2.86
N MET A 152 5.29 -22.27 -1.99
CA MET A 152 6.68 -22.64 -1.65
C MET A 152 6.77 -24.00 -0.93
N PRO A 153 6.00 -24.29 0.13
CA PRO A 153 6.02 -25.61 0.78
C PRO A 153 5.19 -26.68 0.08
N LEU A 154 4.33 -26.34 -0.88
CA LEU A 154 3.38 -27.28 -1.49
C LEU A 154 4.07 -28.48 -2.19
N PRO A 155 5.16 -28.30 -3.01
CA PRO A 155 5.86 -29.45 -3.59
C PRO A 155 6.46 -30.40 -2.56
N PHE A 156 6.88 -29.86 -1.40
CA PHE A 156 7.38 -30.68 -0.29
C PHE A 156 6.21 -31.46 0.36
N ALA A 157 5.07 -30.82 0.58
CA ALA A 157 3.89 -31.45 1.17
C ALA A 157 3.38 -32.59 0.26
N LEU A 158 3.38 -32.38 -1.06
CA LEU A 158 3.03 -33.43 -2.03
C LEU A 158 4.00 -34.62 -1.96
N GLY A 159 5.31 -34.34 -1.92
CA GLY A 159 6.33 -35.37 -1.75
C GLY A 159 6.19 -36.11 -0.40
N ALA A 160 5.85 -35.38 0.65
CA ALA A 160 5.63 -35.93 1.98
C ALA A 160 4.41 -36.88 2.02
N LEU A 161 3.37 -36.56 1.24
CA LEU A 161 2.19 -37.44 1.10
C LEU A 161 2.60 -38.78 0.44
N VAL A 162 3.37 -38.69 -0.65
CA VAL A 162 3.89 -39.88 -1.34
C VAL A 162 4.76 -40.70 -0.39
N MET A 163 5.66 -40.04 0.34
CA MET A 163 6.53 -40.68 1.33
C MET A 163 5.69 -41.39 2.42
N LEU A 164 4.66 -40.74 2.93
CA LEU A 164 3.79 -41.31 3.98
C LEU A 164 3.13 -42.63 3.51
N VAL A 165 2.61 -42.64 2.28
CA VAL A 165 2.00 -43.84 1.69
C VAL A 165 3.05 -44.94 1.52
N VAL A 166 4.20 -44.63 0.96
CA VAL A 166 5.28 -45.62 0.73
C VAL A 166 5.80 -46.16 2.07
N ALA A 167 6.01 -45.30 3.07
CA ALA A 167 6.48 -45.73 4.40
C ALA A 167 5.47 -46.63 5.10
N LEU A 168 4.17 -46.29 4.99
CA LEU A 168 3.10 -47.11 5.56
C LEU A 168 3.02 -48.49 4.93
N VAL A 169 3.15 -48.56 3.60
CA VAL A 169 3.18 -49.82 2.87
C VAL A 169 4.41 -50.66 3.34
N LEU A 170 5.58 -50.03 3.45
CA LEU A 170 6.79 -50.67 3.90
C LEU A 170 6.67 -51.22 5.33
N LEU A 171 6.03 -50.42 6.23
CA LEU A 171 5.77 -50.87 7.62
C LEU A 171 4.91 -52.13 7.65
N VAL A 172 3.80 -52.12 6.87
CA VAL A 172 2.87 -53.26 6.81
C VAL A 172 3.56 -54.52 6.23
N VAL A 173 4.37 -54.33 5.18
CA VAL A 173 5.08 -55.44 4.52
C VAL A 173 6.20 -56.00 5.42
N THR A 174 6.88 -55.13 6.19
CA THR A 174 7.95 -55.53 7.10
C THR A 174 7.42 -56.33 8.29
N ASP A 175 6.47 -55.77 9.01
CA ASP A 175 5.81 -56.46 10.13
C ASP A 175 4.48 -55.75 10.47
N PRO A 176 3.32 -56.46 10.38
CA PRO A 176 2.02 -55.90 10.69
C PRO A 176 1.87 -55.43 12.14
N VAL A 177 2.58 -56.03 13.10
CA VAL A 177 2.52 -55.64 14.52
C VAL A 177 3.19 -54.26 14.72
N LEU A 178 4.35 -54.05 14.06
CA LEU A 178 5.05 -52.75 14.08
C LEU A 178 4.25 -51.67 13.33
N ALA A 179 3.56 -52.06 12.25
CA ALA A 179 2.67 -51.15 11.52
C ALA A 179 1.51 -50.65 12.41
N LEU A 180 0.96 -51.50 13.29
CA LEU A 180 -0.12 -51.12 14.21
C LEU A 180 0.33 -49.96 15.14
N ILE A 181 1.60 -49.99 15.60
CA ILE A 181 2.15 -48.88 16.41
C ILE A 181 2.09 -47.59 15.61
N GLY A 182 2.49 -47.60 14.34
CA GLY A 182 2.39 -46.45 13.45
C GLY A 182 0.94 -45.96 13.28
N PHE A 183 0.01 -46.90 13.07
CA PHE A 183 -1.41 -46.59 12.91
C PHE A 183 -2.03 -45.92 14.15
N VAL A 184 -1.46 -46.12 15.33
CA VAL A 184 -1.91 -45.47 16.58
C VAL A 184 -1.22 -44.09 16.73
N ILE A 185 0.10 -44.04 16.56
CA ILE A 185 0.92 -42.86 16.88
C ILE A 185 0.67 -41.74 15.90
N PHE A 186 0.63 -42.01 14.56
CA PHE A 186 0.56 -40.92 13.58
C PHE A 186 -0.83 -40.24 13.57
N PRO A 187 -1.97 -40.95 13.64
CA PRO A 187 -3.25 -40.25 13.83
C PRO A 187 -3.33 -39.49 15.16
N THR A 188 -2.80 -40.04 16.25
CA THR A 188 -2.77 -39.36 17.56
C THR A 188 -1.97 -38.06 17.45
N PHE A 189 -0.82 -38.09 16.79
CA PHE A 189 -0.01 -36.89 16.49
C PHE A 189 -0.80 -35.87 15.65
N GLY A 190 -1.51 -36.33 14.62
CA GLY A 190 -2.34 -35.49 13.76
C GLY A 190 -3.47 -34.79 14.54
N VAL A 191 -4.23 -35.56 15.34
CA VAL A 191 -5.32 -35.04 16.19
C VAL A 191 -4.77 -34.02 17.19
N LEU A 192 -3.67 -34.34 17.84
CA LEU A 192 -3.03 -33.46 18.83
C LEU A 192 -2.54 -32.13 18.17
N ASN A 193 -1.99 -32.25 16.97
CA ASN A 193 -1.53 -31.06 16.22
C ASN A 193 -2.70 -30.13 15.82
N VAL A 194 -3.82 -30.72 15.37
CA VAL A 194 -5.03 -29.93 15.04
C VAL A 194 -5.62 -29.29 16.30
N TRP A 195 -5.70 -30.04 17.40
CA TRP A 195 -6.20 -29.54 18.69
C TRP A 195 -5.33 -28.36 19.18
N TYR A 196 -4.01 -28.50 19.13
CA TYR A 196 -3.04 -27.45 19.48
C TYR A 196 -3.23 -26.20 18.59
N GLY A 197 -3.32 -26.39 17.27
CA GLY A 197 -3.51 -25.29 16.33
C GLY A 197 -4.74 -24.45 16.69
N ARG A 198 -5.86 -25.12 16.99
CA ARG A 198 -7.11 -24.44 17.39
C ARG A 198 -6.97 -23.66 18.71
N ARG A 199 -6.11 -24.11 19.63
CA ARG A 199 -5.88 -23.43 20.92
C ARG A 199 -4.89 -22.28 20.79
N VAL A 200 -3.86 -22.41 19.98
CA VAL A 200 -2.78 -21.42 19.89
C VAL A 200 -3.13 -20.25 18.95
N TRP A 201 -3.93 -20.52 17.91
CA TRP A 201 -4.28 -19.52 16.91
C TRP A 201 -4.88 -18.23 17.50
N PRO A 202 -5.92 -18.30 18.36
CA PRO A 202 -6.49 -17.06 18.93
C PRO A 202 -5.49 -16.28 19.80
N LEU A 203 -4.55 -16.97 20.45
CA LEU A 203 -3.51 -16.31 21.26
C LEU A 203 -2.52 -15.55 20.38
N TYR A 204 -2.09 -16.13 19.26
CA TYR A 204 -1.22 -15.46 18.31
C TYR A 204 -1.94 -14.33 17.58
N SER A 205 -3.21 -14.51 17.23
CA SER A 205 -4.03 -13.47 16.62
C SER A 205 -4.16 -12.26 17.56
N ARG A 206 -4.42 -12.49 18.83
CA ARG A 206 -4.46 -11.44 19.86
C ARG A 206 -3.11 -10.72 20.00
N ALA A 207 -2.01 -11.46 20.03
CA ALA A 207 -0.67 -10.87 20.10
C ALA A 207 -0.36 -10.03 18.85
N GLN A 208 -0.80 -10.49 17.68
CA GLN A 208 -0.62 -9.75 16.43
C GLN A 208 -1.42 -8.43 16.42
N GLN A 209 -2.66 -8.45 16.92
CA GLN A 209 -3.48 -7.25 17.10
C GLN A 209 -2.77 -6.25 18.03
N LEU A 210 -2.30 -6.70 19.20
CA LEU A 210 -1.59 -5.84 20.16
C LEU A 210 -0.27 -5.29 19.56
N ARG A 211 0.39 -6.06 18.69
CA ARG A 211 1.57 -5.57 17.95
C ARG A 211 1.19 -4.40 17.04
N GLY A 212 0.05 -4.48 16.39
CA GLY A 212 -0.51 -3.36 15.60
C GLY A 212 -0.74 -2.13 16.47
N GLU A 213 -1.33 -2.29 17.65
CA GLU A 213 -1.57 -1.17 18.60
C GLU A 213 -0.24 -0.49 19.03
N VAL A 214 0.80 -1.28 19.32
CA VAL A 214 2.14 -0.76 19.65
C VAL A 214 2.71 0.03 18.48
N SER A 215 2.62 -0.52 17.27
CA SER A 215 3.12 0.14 16.06
C SER A 215 2.38 1.46 15.78
N ALA A 216 1.06 1.49 15.98
CA ALA A 216 0.25 2.69 15.77
C ALA A 216 0.67 3.82 16.74
N VAL A 217 0.83 3.49 18.04
CA VAL A 217 1.28 4.48 19.03
C VAL A 217 2.69 4.98 18.70
N ALA A 218 3.60 4.09 18.32
CA ALA A 218 4.97 4.46 17.93
C ALA A 218 4.96 5.43 16.73
N HIS A 219 4.17 5.10 15.70
CA HIS A 219 4.05 5.95 14.50
C HIS A 219 3.52 7.34 14.85
N GLU A 220 2.43 7.41 15.63
CA GLU A 220 1.85 8.67 16.10
C GLU A 220 2.86 9.51 16.90
N SER A 221 3.60 8.86 17.83
CA SER A 221 4.59 9.53 18.66
C SER A 221 5.77 10.09 17.84
N PHE A 222 6.20 9.34 16.82
CA PHE A 222 7.32 9.76 15.95
C PHE A 222 6.91 10.87 15.00
N ASP A 223 5.72 10.76 14.40
CA ASP A 223 5.17 11.82 13.53
C ASP A 223 4.92 13.11 14.34
N GLY A 224 4.42 12.95 15.57
CA GLY A 224 4.19 14.05 16.49
C GLY A 224 5.39 14.49 17.33
N ALA A 225 6.61 14.02 17.02
CA ALA A 225 7.78 14.25 17.85
C ALA A 225 8.04 15.74 18.14
N LEU A 226 7.82 16.61 17.16
CA LEU A 226 7.97 18.07 17.36
C LEU A 226 7.01 18.57 18.44
N VAL A 227 5.76 18.13 18.41
CA VAL A 227 4.73 18.52 19.39
C VAL A 227 5.11 17.99 20.78
N VAL A 228 5.48 16.71 20.85
CA VAL A 228 5.91 16.06 22.13
C VAL A 228 7.08 16.85 22.74
N LYS A 229 8.10 17.16 21.92
CA LYS A 229 9.30 17.90 22.34
C LYS A 229 8.99 19.33 22.77
N THR A 230 8.17 20.05 22.00
CA THR A 230 7.86 21.46 22.31
C THR A 230 7.00 21.60 23.58
N LEU A 231 6.22 20.55 23.91
CA LEU A 231 5.38 20.56 25.11
C LEU A 231 6.02 19.87 26.32
N GLY A 232 7.23 19.30 26.19
CA GLY A 232 7.94 18.60 27.24
C GLY A 232 7.18 17.36 27.76
N ARG A 233 6.52 16.61 26.86
CA ARG A 233 5.66 15.48 27.23
C ARG A 233 6.28 14.11 26.90
N GLU A 234 7.62 14.02 26.84
CA GLU A 234 8.34 12.79 26.50
C GLU A 234 8.04 11.64 27.46
N GLU A 235 7.94 11.96 28.77
CA GLU A 235 7.68 10.93 29.79
C GLU A 235 6.25 10.38 29.69
N ASP A 236 5.27 11.24 29.45
CA ASP A 236 3.88 10.82 29.29
C ASP A 236 3.72 9.94 28.06
N GLU A 237 4.35 10.31 26.94
CA GLU A 237 4.31 9.55 25.70
C GLU A 237 5.03 8.21 25.84
N THR A 238 6.15 8.19 26.57
CA THR A 238 6.88 6.95 26.92
C THR A 238 6.00 6.02 27.76
N ALA A 239 5.31 6.58 28.75
CA ALA A 239 4.39 5.81 29.61
C ALA A 239 3.21 5.24 28.81
N ARG A 240 2.64 6.03 27.88
CA ARG A 240 1.58 5.61 26.98
C ARG A 240 2.03 4.43 26.11
N PHE A 241 3.22 4.50 25.56
CA PHE A 241 3.82 3.41 24.76
C PHE A 241 4.08 2.17 25.64
N ALA A 242 4.63 2.35 26.85
CA ALA A 242 4.96 1.26 27.77
C ALA A 242 3.73 0.40 28.10
N VAL A 243 2.58 1.02 28.36
CA VAL A 243 1.33 0.30 28.66
C VAL A 243 0.94 -0.66 27.51
N ARG A 244 1.09 -0.21 26.26
CA ARG A 244 0.78 -1.05 25.08
C ARG A 244 1.82 -2.16 24.90
N ALA A 245 3.09 -1.83 25.08
CA ALA A 245 4.19 -2.80 24.99
C ALA A 245 4.05 -3.91 26.04
N GLU A 246 3.63 -3.55 27.26
CA GLU A 246 3.41 -4.53 28.34
C GLU A 246 2.25 -5.47 28.03
N ARG A 247 1.15 -4.96 27.48
CA ARG A 247 0.02 -5.81 27.04
C ARG A 247 0.46 -6.81 25.96
N LEU A 248 1.25 -6.34 24.99
CA LEU A 248 1.83 -7.21 23.97
C LEU A 248 2.75 -8.27 24.60
N ARG A 249 3.66 -7.84 25.49
CA ARG A 249 4.56 -8.75 26.25
C ARG A 249 3.75 -9.87 26.91
N ASP A 250 2.70 -9.51 27.65
CA ASP A 250 1.91 -10.48 28.41
C ASP A 250 1.16 -11.46 27.48
N ALA A 251 0.62 -10.95 26.38
CA ALA A 251 -0.02 -11.80 25.38
C ALA A 251 0.99 -12.77 24.72
N MET A 252 2.20 -12.28 24.39
CA MET A 252 3.28 -13.11 23.83
C MET A 252 3.76 -14.16 24.82
N ILE A 253 3.89 -13.81 26.11
CA ILE A 253 4.24 -14.77 27.18
C ILE A 253 3.17 -15.84 27.30
N HIS A 254 1.89 -15.46 27.25
CA HIS A 254 0.79 -16.41 27.36
C HIS A 254 0.79 -17.40 26.17
N ALA A 255 0.95 -16.91 24.95
CA ALA A 255 1.09 -17.74 23.76
C ALA A 255 2.34 -18.64 23.85
N GLY A 256 3.47 -18.07 24.29
CA GLY A 256 4.74 -18.77 24.47
C GLY A 256 4.68 -19.89 25.50
N ARG A 257 3.96 -19.68 26.60
CA ARG A 257 3.77 -20.72 27.64
C ARG A 257 3.03 -21.95 27.07
N LEU A 258 1.97 -21.72 26.32
CA LEU A 258 1.24 -22.81 25.66
C LEU A 258 2.13 -23.56 24.67
N ARG A 259 2.88 -22.82 23.85
CA ARG A 259 3.83 -23.40 22.91
C ARG A 259 4.93 -24.19 23.63
N GLY A 260 5.54 -23.59 24.66
CA GLY A 260 6.62 -24.21 25.44
C GLY A 260 6.20 -25.50 26.15
N LEU A 261 4.92 -25.61 26.50
CA LEU A 261 4.37 -26.86 27.07
C LEU A 261 4.12 -27.91 25.96
N PHE A 262 3.68 -27.46 24.79
CA PHE A 262 3.21 -28.32 23.72
C PHE A 262 4.32 -28.87 22.82
N ASP A 263 5.34 -28.03 22.49
CA ASP A 263 6.43 -28.43 21.61
C ASP A 263 7.15 -29.69 22.11
N PRO A 264 7.52 -29.81 23.43
CA PRO A 264 8.12 -31.04 23.93
C PRO A 264 7.21 -32.27 23.83
N VAL A 265 5.90 -32.12 24.01
CA VAL A 265 4.95 -33.22 23.86
C VAL A 265 4.91 -33.69 22.40
N MET A 266 4.86 -32.76 21.46
CA MET A 266 4.87 -33.09 20.02
C MET A 266 6.18 -33.74 19.58
N GLU A 267 7.30 -33.40 20.22
CA GLU A 267 8.61 -34.01 19.95
C GLU A 267 8.75 -35.38 20.65
N ALA A 268 8.20 -35.52 21.84
CA ALA A 268 8.26 -36.78 22.61
C ALA A 268 7.45 -37.90 21.95
N LEU A 269 6.29 -37.58 21.33
CA LEU A 269 5.37 -38.59 20.84
C LEU A 269 5.96 -39.53 19.77
N PRO A 270 6.65 -39.04 18.72
CA PRO A 270 7.40 -39.91 17.78
C PRO A 270 8.50 -40.69 18.47
N ASN A 271 9.20 -40.09 19.45
CA ASN A 271 10.30 -40.76 20.18
C ASN A 271 9.75 -41.89 21.05
N LEU A 272 8.58 -41.71 21.69
CA LEU A 272 7.88 -42.80 22.40
C LEU A 272 7.50 -43.91 21.41
N GLY A 273 7.10 -43.57 20.21
CA GLY A 273 6.85 -44.53 19.13
C GLY A 273 8.08 -45.37 18.81
N ILE A 274 9.24 -44.69 18.67
CA ILE A 274 10.52 -45.38 18.41
C ILE A 274 10.85 -46.33 19.58
N LEU A 275 10.72 -45.87 20.82
CA LEU A 275 10.96 -46.71 22.01
C LEU A 275 10.03 -47.91 22.05
N LEU A 276 8.76 -47.72 21.72
CA LEU A 276 7.78 -48.84 21.69
C LEU A 276 8.11 -49.83 20.56
N VAL A 277 8.53 -49.32 19.40
CA VAL A 277 9.01 -50.14 18.27
C VAL A 277 10.22 -50.95 18.71
N LEU A 278 11.22 -50.32 19.38
CA LEU A 278 12.42 -51.01 19.87
C LEU A 278 12.07 -52.08 20.89
N LEU A 279 11.14 -51.85 21.81
CA LEU A 279 10.67 -52.82 22.79
C LEU A 279 9.98 -54.04 22.09
N VAL A 280 9.06 -53.78 21.22
CA VAL A 280 8.37 -54.83 20.47
C VAL A 280 9.32 -55.61 19.55
N UNK A 281 10.11 -54.92 19.00
CA UNK A 281 10.95 -55.38 18.22
C UNK A 281 11.86 -56.29 18.81
N ALA A 282 12.41 -55.98 19.97
CA ALA A 282 13.28 -56.90 20.74
C ALA A 282 12.59 -58.25 21.02
N ILE A 283 11.36 -58.18 21.43
CA ILE A 283 10.52 -59.39 21.67
C ILE A 283 10.37 -60.23 20.39
N ARG A 284 10.16 -59.57 19.25
CA ARG A 284 9.93 -60.25 17.98
C ARG A 284 11.24 -60.81 17.36
N ILE A 285 12.38 -60.20 17.63
CA ILE A 285 13.68 -60.71 17.26
C ILE A 285 14.00 -62.00 18.05
N ASP A 286 13.74 -61.97 19.36
CA ASP A 286 13.92 -63.15 20.21
C ASP A 286 13.04 -64.34 19.74
N ALA A 287 11.85 -64.01 19.23
CA ALA A 287 10.93 -65.00 18.64
C ALA A 287 11.31 -65.40 17.19
N GLY A 288 12.39 -64.86 16.64
CA GLY A 288 12.86 -65.16 15.26
C GLY A 288 11.94 -64.63 14.15
N ALA A 289 11.04 -63.70 14.46
CA ALA A 289 10.04 -63.20 13.52
C ALA A 289 10.56 -62.06 12.63
N ILE A 290 11.58 -61.31 13.09
CA ILE A 290 12.19 -60.18 12.35
C ILE A 290 13.72 -60.19 12.56
N ASP A 291 14.43 -59.56 11.59
CA ASP A 291 15.88 -59.40 11.64
C ASP A 291 16.26 -58.04 12.25
N VAL A 292 17.51 -57.89 12.69
CA VAL A 292 18.02 -56.65 13.30
C VAL A 292 18.03 -55.52 12.26
N GLY A 293 18.30 -55.77 10.98
CA GLY A 293 18.24 -54.77 9.91
C GLY A 293 16.82 -54.24 9.70
N GLN A 294 15.81 -55.11 9.87
CA GLN A 294 14.38 -54.72 9.84
C GLN A 294 14.05 -53.74 10.99
N LEU A 295 14.60 -54.01 12.19
CA LEU A 295 14.48 -53.08 13.34
C LEU A 295 15.01 -51.71 13.02
N VAL A 296 16.27 -51.63 12.49
CA VAL A 296 16.93 -50.39 12.12
C VAL A 296 16.10 -49.65 11.07
N ARG A 297 15.62 -50.36 10.04
CA ARG A 297 14.75 -49.84 9.00
C ARG A 297 13.50 -49.17 9.56
N VAL A 298 12.76 -49.88 10.42
CA VAL A 298 11.50 -49.40 11.01
C VAL A 298 11.76 -48.21 11.94
N ALA A 299 12.78 -48.28 12.81
CA ALA A 299 13.15 -47.19 13.69
C ALA A 299 13.47 -45.88 12.90
N TYR A 300 14.22 -46.03 11.81
CA TYR A 300 14.57 -44.92 10.93
C TYR A 300 13.31 -44.32 10.23
N LEU A 301 12.41 -45.18 9.75
CA LEU A 301 11.15 -44.75 9.14
C LEU A 301 10.30 -43.92 10.13
N PHE A 302 10.22 -44.32 11.40
CA PHE A 302 9.51 -43.55 12.44
C PHE A 302 10.11 -42.18 12.63
N THR A 303 11.45 -42.09 12.63
CA THR A 303 12.17 -40.78 12.72
C THR A 303 11.81 -39.86 11.55
N LEU A 304 11.71 -40.42 10.34
CA LEU A 304 11.40 -39.65 9.12
C LEU A 304 9.96 -39.15 9.11
N LEU A 305 9.00 -39.92 9.64
CA LEU A 305 7.57 -39.64 9.51
C LEU A 305 7.09 -38.46 10.38
N ALA A 306 7.85 -38.05 11.37
CA ALA A 306 7.50 -36.89 12.23
C ALA A 306 7.50 -35.56 11.46
N PHE A 307 8.41 -35.38 10.50
CA PHE A 307 8.61 -34.12 9.79
C PHE A 307 7.49 -33.81 8.77
N PRO A 308 7.05 -34.74 7.91
CA PRO A 308 5.96 -34.51 6.96
C PRO A 308 4.67 -34.01 7.59
N LEU A 309 4.33 -34.51 8.77
CA LEU A 309 3.12 -34.09 9.48
C LEU A 309 3.15 -32.61 9.84
N ARG A 310 4.34 -32.06 10.17
CA ARG A 310 4.52 -30.61 10.39
C ARG A 310 4.38 -29.83 9.08
N ALA A 311 4.83 -30.38 7.95
CA ALA A 311 4.74 -29.69 6.66
C ALA A 311 3.29 -29.44 6.23
N PHE A 312 2.39 -30.40 6.49
CA PHE A 312 0.95 -30.19 6.26
C PHE A 312 0.43 -29.06 7.14
N GLY A 313 0.86 -28.99 8.39
CA GLY A 313 0.51 -27.93 9.32
C GLY A 313 0.88 -26.53 8.76
N TRP A 314 2.05 -26.40 8.15
CA TRP A 314 2.49 -25.13 7.52
C TRP A 314 1.58 -24.75 6.36
N VAL A 315 1.31 -25.67 5.43
CA VAL A 315 0.45 -25.39 4.27
C VAL A 315 -0.96 -24.97 4.73
N PHE A 316 -1.58 -25.78 5.61
CA PHE A 316 -2.93 -25.50 6.11
C PHE A 316 -2.98 -24.23 6.97
N GLY A 317 -1.92 -23.94 7.70
CA GLY A 317 -1.82 -22.74 8.54
C GLY A 317 -1.75 -21.44 7.73
N ASP A 318 -1.14 -21.48 6.55
CA ASP A 318 -1.01 -20.31 5.68
C ASP A 318 -2.25 -20.08 4.78
N LEU A 319 -3.10 -21.09 4.57
CA LEU A 319 -4.25 -20.97 3.67
C LEU A 319 -5.23 -19.84 4.03
N PRO A 320 -5.61 -19.59 5.30
CA PRO A 320 -6.50 -18.46 5.59
C PRO A 320 -5.91 -17.12 5.18
N ARG A 321 -4.62 -16.92 5.42
CA ARG A 321 -3.90 -15.69 5.03
C ARG A 321 -3.80 -15.58 3.50
N GLU A 322 -3.58 -16.71 2.82
CA GLU A 322 -3.57 -16.79 1.36
C GLU A 322 -4.90 -16.35 0.77
N VAL A 323 -6.03 -16.87 1.29
CA VAL A 323 -7.37 -16.55 0.79
C VAL A 323 -7.63 -15.04 0.92
N VAL A 324 -7.37 -14.46 2.09
CA VAL A 324 -7.57 -13.02 2.34
C VAL A 324 -6.67 -12.18 1.40
N GLY A 325 -5.40 -12.54 1.31
CA GLY A 325 -4.45 -11.82 0.42
C GLY A 325 -4.88 -11.90 -1.04
N TYR A 326 -5.27 -13.08 -1.50
CA TYR A 326 -5.74 -13.29 -2.87
C TYR A 326 -7.02 -12.48 -3.15
N GLU A 327 -8.00 -12.49 -2.23
CA GLU A 327 -9.25 -11.73 -2.38
C GLU A 327 -8.99 -10.22 -2.49
N ARG A 328 -8.11 -9.68 -1.66
CA ARG A 328 -7.75 -8.25 -1.70
C ARG A 328 -7.07 -7.88 -3.02
N VAL A 329 -6.13 -8.71 -3.47
CA VAL A 329 -5.46 -8.51 -4.77
C VAL A 329 -6.48 -8.58 -5.92
N GLU A 330 -7.35 -9.58 -5.88
CA GLU A 330 -8.37 -9.79 -6.92
C GLU A 330 -9.40 -8.65 -6.95
N ALA A 331 -9.76 -8.10 -5.78
CA ALA A 331 -10.66 -6.95 -5.68
C ALA A 331 -10.06 -5.74 -6.43
N VAL A 332 -8.77 -5.48 -6.25
CA VAL A 332 -8.08 -4.41 -6.99
C VAL A 332 -8.09 -4.71 -8.50
N LEU A 333 -7.78 -5.94 -8.89
CA LEU A 333 -7.71 -6.32 -10.32
C LEU A 333 -9.07 -6.25 -11.01
N ARG A 334 -10.16 -6.48 -10.27
CA ARG A 334 -11.55 -6.39 -10.77
C ARG A 334 -12.14 -4.99 -10.64
N ALA A 335 -11.51 -4.09 -9.92
CA ALA A 335 -12.03 -2.72 -9.74
C ALA A 335 -12.29 -2.07 -11.11
N ARG A 336 -13.44 -1.42 -11.23
CA ARG A 336 -13.89 -0.78 -12.47
C ARG A 336 -13.91 0.73 -12.32
N GLY A 337 -14.18 1.43 -13.39
CA GLY A 337 -14.28 2.88 -13.42
C GLY A 337 -13.20 3.54 -14.28
N HIS A 338 -12.62 2.80 -15.22
CA HIS A 338 -11.72 3.36 -16.23
C HIS A 338 -12.43 4.44 -17.03
N GLU A 339 -11.75 5.55 -17.26
CA GLU A 339 -12.24 6.58 -18.17
C GLU A 339 -12.36 6.01 -19.57
N GLU A 340 -13.53 6.19 -20.18
CA GLU A 340 -13.76 5.81 -21.58
C GLU A 340 -13.27 6.93 -22.47
N TYR A 341 -12.36 6.65 -23.38
CA TYR A 341 -11.81 7.60 -24.32
C TYR A 341 -12.50 7.45 -25.67
N GLY A 342 -12.72 8.60 -26.33
CA GLY A 342 -13.27 8.62 -27.68
C GLY A 342 -12.19 8.41 -28.75
N PRO A 343 -12.57 8.53 -30.01
CA PRO A 343 -11.62 8.38 -31.13
C PRO A 343 -11.05 9.70 -31.66
N ARG A 344 -11.49 10.87 -31.14
CA ARG A 344 -11.16 12.18 -31.72
C ARG A 344 -9.78 12.66 -31.25
N THR A 345 -9.10 13.35 -32.14
CA THR A 345 -7.81 14.01 -31.86
C THR A 345 -7.96 15.54 -32.05
N LEU A 346 -7.18 16.29 -31.29
CA LEU A 346 -7.13 17.75 -31.44
C LEU A 346 -6.23 18.09 -32.64
N THR A 347 -6.77 18.78 -33.62
CA THR A 347 -6.05 19.15 -34.85
C THR A 347 -5.53 20.58 -34.83
N ALA A 348 -6.11 21.45 -34.00
CA ALA A 348 -5.70 22.84 -33.89
C ALA A 348 -4.33 22.97 -33.22
N ALA A 349 -3.53 23.92 -33.69
CA ALA A 349 -2.27 24.32 -33.09
C ALA A 349 -2.44 25.64 -32.32
N GLY A 350 -1.52 25.92 -31.40
CA GLY A 350 -1.53 27.14 -30.58
C GLY A 350 -2.45 27.03 -29.36
N PRO A 351 -2.80 28.12 -28.70
CA PRO A 351 -3.60 28.10 -27.48
C PRO A 351 -5.00 27.55 -27.73
N ALA A 352 -5.53 26.81 -26.77
CA ALA A 352 -6.83 26.15 -26.88
C ALA A 352 -7.95 27.04 -26.34
N SER A 353 -9.13 27.04 -26.97
CA SER A 353 -10.33 27.61 -26.39
C SER A 353 -10.97 26.58 -25.44
N LEU A 354 -11.58 27.08 -24.36
CA LEU A 354 -12.25 26.23 -23.35
C LEU A 354 -13.69 26.72 -23.18
N ARG A 355 -14.65 25.77 -23.16
CA ARG A 355 -16.04 26.09 -22.90
C ARG A 355 -16.70 25.05 -22.02
N LEU A 356 -17.44 25.50 -21.04
CA LEU A 356 -18.26 24.69 -20.17
C LEU A 356 -19.73 25.00 -20.45
N ASP A 357 -20.54 23.96 -20.64
CA ASP A 357 -21.98 24.08 -20.89
C ASP A 357 -22.75 23.30 -19.80
N ALA A 358 -23.34 24.03 -18.83
CA ALA A 358 -24.19 23.51 -17.74
C ALA A 358 -23.54 22.34 -16.97
N VAL A 359 -22.24 22.44 -16.68
CA VAL A 359 -21.45 21.39 -16.04
C VAL A 359 -21.89 21.20 -14.59
N THR A 360 -22.26 19.96 -14.21
CA THR A 360 -22.63 19.58 -12.86
C THR A 360 -21.78 18.38 -12.39
N TYR A 361 -21.26 18.48 -11.17
CA TYR A 361 -20.47 17.42 -10.56
C TYR A 361 -20.70 17.35 -9.06
N ALA A 362 -20.93 16.13 -8.55
CA ALA A 362 -20.95 15.80 -7.14
C ALA A 362 -20.01 14.63 -6.88
N TYR A 363 -19.30 14.63 -5.76
CA TYR A 363 -18.52 13.47 -5.35
C TYR A 363 -19.47 12.32 -5.03
N PRO A 364 -19.21 11.10 -5.54
CA PRO A 364 -20.04 9.96 -5.19
C PRO A 364 -19.98 9.72 -3.68
N PRO A 365 -21.08 9.30 -3.04
CA PRO A 365 -21.05 8.97 -1.62
C PRO A 365 -20.03 7.85 -1.34
N ALA A 366 -19.45 7.86 -0.17
CA ALA A 366 -18.41 6.91 0.22
C ALA A 366 -18.83 5.44 0.03
N ASP A 367 -20.13 5.17 0.21
CA ASP A 367 -20.68 3.80 0.20
C ASP A 367 -21.20 3.35 -1.18
N ALA A 368 -21.42 4.26 -2.12
CA ALA A 368 -22.07 3.92 -3.41
C ALA A 368 -21.21 3.03 -4.33
N THR A 369 -19.97 2.85 -4.00
CA THR A 369 -19.03 2.04 -4.79
C THR A 369 -18.13 1.18 -3.90
N ALA A 370 -18.50 1.02 -2.63
CA ALA A 370 -17.89 -0.02 -1.81
C ALA A 370 -18.18 -1.34 -2.53
N ASP A 371 -17.16 -1.95 -3.10
CA ASP A 371 -17.27 -3.30 -3.61
C ASP A 371 -17.62 -4.19 -2.41
N PRO A 372 -18.80 -4.80 -2.36
CA PRO A 372 -19.22 -5.57 -1.19
C PRO A 372 -18.27 -6.71 -0.86
N THR A 373 -17.31 -7.01 -1.75
CA THR A 373 -16.29 -8.02 -1.49
C THR A 373 -15.07 -7.46 -0.73
N VAL A 374 -14.87 -6.14 -0.74
CA VAL A 374 -13.73 -5.51 -0.03
C VAL A 374 -14.08 -5.25 1.44
N ASP A 375 -15.30 -4.81 1.73
CA ASP A 375 -15.72 -4.50 3.09
C ASP A 375 -16.01 -5.73 3.95
N ALA A 376 -16.42 -6.84 3.34
CA ALA A 376 -16.74 -8.07 4.10
C ALA A 376 -15.51 -8.76 4.71
N THR A 377 -14.30 -8.36 4.29
CA THR A 377 -13.04 -8.93 4.77
C THR A 377 -12.14 -7.91 5.46
N ALA A 378 -12.58 -6.65 5.53
CA ALA A 378 -11.88 -5.67 6.36
C ALA A 378 -11.94 -6.16 7.81
N ASP A 379 -10.79 -6.45 8.38
CA ASP A 379 -10.70 -6.74 9.81
C ASP A 379 -11.20 -5.47 10.54
N PRO A 380 -12.33 -5.54 11.24
CA PRO A 380 -12.90 -4.34 11.87
C PRO A 380 -11.96 -3.70 12.91
N THR A 381 -10.81 -4.30 13.15
CA THR A 381 -9.83 -3.81 14.11
C THR A 381 -8.71 -2.97 13.48
N VAL A 382 -8.61 -2.93 12.12
CA VAL A 382 -7.49 -2.24 11.46
C VAL A 382 -7.87 -0.83 10.99
N ASP A 383 -9.11 -0.60 10.57
CA ASP A 383 -9.53 0.70 10.02
C ASP A 383 -10.10 1.68 11.07
N ALA A 384 -10.36 1.22 12.29
CA ALA A 384 -10.87 2.09 13.36
C ALA A 384 -9.83 3.09 13.92
N ALA A 385 -8.57 3.03 13.45
CA ALA A 385 -7.50 3.89 13.95
C ALA A 385 -7.32 5.20 13.17
N SER A 386 -8.09 5.43 12.09
CA SER A 386 -7.86 6.58 11.20
C SER A 386 -8.89 7.71 11.31
N ASP A 387 -9.95 7.54 12.10
CA ASP A 387 -10.89 8.64 12.37
C ASP A 387 -10.95 8.94 13.87
N PRO A 388 -10.46 10.09 14.30
CA PRO A 388 -10.51 10.48 15.72
C PRO A 388 -11.93 10.77 16.23
N SER A 389 -12.95 10.81 15.38
CA SER A 389 -14.33 11.04 15.81
C SER A 389 -15.05 9.80 16.34
N GLY A 390 -14.52 8.61 16.05
CA GLY A 390 -15.00 7.35 16.66
C GLY A 390 -16.42 6.92 16.32
N GLU A 391 -17.06 7.55 15.35
CA GLU A 391 -18.37 7.12 14.87
C GLU A 391 -18.20 6.18 13.68
N PRO A 392 -18.78 4.97 13.72
CA PRO A 392 -18.79 4.11 12.54
C PRO A 392 -19.55 4.80 11.41
N ALA A 393 -19.00 4.79 10.22
CA ALA A 393 -19.69 5.30 9.03
C ALA A 393 -21.03 4.56 8.89
N VAL A 394 -22.12 5.27 9.05
CA VAL A 394 -23.47 4.72 8.90
C VAL A 394 -23.70 4.50 7.40
N PRO A 395 -23.98 3.29 6.94
CA PRO A 395 -24.26 3.08 5.52
C PRO A 395 -25.46 3.91 5.10
N ALA A 396 -25.38 4.54 3.92
CA ALA A 396 -26.44 5.39 3.39
C ALA A 396 -27.77 4.61 3.33
N SER A 397 -28.78 5.13 4.00
CA SER A 397 -30.11 4.52 4.01
C SER A 397 -30.83 4.72 2.67
N PRO A 398 -31.62 3.75 2.21
CA PRO A 398 -32.49 4.00 1.06
C PRO A 398 -33.45 5.15 1.38
N GLY A 399 -33.19 6.34 0.84
CA GLY A 399 -33.95 7.55 1.10
C GLY A 399 -33.08 8.76 1.46
N ASP A 400 -31.79 8.60 1.61
CA ASP A 400 -30.89 9.74 1.78
C ASP A 400 -30.95 10.64 0.55
N PRO A 401 -30.95 11.97 0.72
CA PRO A 401 -30.96 12.88 -0.43
C PRO A 401 -29.69 12.69 -1.27
N PRO A 402 -29.80 12.85 -2.60
CA PRO A 402 -28.63 12.72 -3.47
C PRO A 402 -27.52 13.69 -3.02
N PRO A 403 -26.25 13.34 -3.20
CA PRO A 403 -25.15 14.20 -2.80
C PRO A 403 -25.28 15.58 -3.47
N ARG A 404 -25.10 16.62 -2.68
CA ARG A 404 -25.17 17.98 -3.19
C ARG A 404 -24.06 18.23 -4.22
N PRO A 405 -24.38 18.82 -5.38
CA PRO A 405 -23.36 19.10 -6.37
C PRO A 405 -22.35 20.13 -5.83
N VAL A 406 -21.08 19.85 -6.04
CA VAL A 406 -19.97 20.76 -5.70
C VAL A 406 -19.73 21.75 -6.84
N VAL A 407 -20.09 21.35 -8.05
CA VAL A 407 -20.17 22.20 -9.26
C VAL A 407 -21.59 22.02 -9.79
N ASP A 408 -22.34 23.11 -9.95
CA ASP A 408 -23.78 23.09 -10.21
C ASP A 408 -24.14 23.98 -11.39
N ALA A 409 -24.38 23.36 -12.54
CA ALA A 409 -24.78 23.99 -13.81
C ALA A 409 -23.84 25.13 -14.23
N VAL A 410 -22.54 24.96 -14.04
CA VAL A 410 -21.51 25.98 -14.39
C VAL A 410 -21.38 26.09 -15.91
N SER A 411 -21.49 27.33 -16.41
CA SER A 411 -21.32 27.65 -17.83
C SER A 411 -20.43 28.90 -17.99
N PHE A 412 -19.38 28.81 -18.77
CA PHE A 412 -18.55 29.94 -19.20
C PHE A 412 -17.67 29.52 -20.38
N GLU A 413 -17.06 30.50 -21.01
CA GLU A 413 -16.16 30.30 -22.13
C GLU A 413 -14.87 31.08 -21.90
N VAL A 414 -13.73 30.48 -22.23
CA VAL A 414 -12.38 31.09 -22.16
C VAL A 414 -11.84 31.15 -23.59
N ALA A 415 -11.60 32.35 -24.07
CA ALA A 415 -11.04 32.55 -25.42
C ALA A 415 -9.60 32.01 -25.51
N ALA A 416 -9.23 31.50 -26.66
CA ALA A 416 -7.85 31.05 -26.91
C ALA A 416 -6.85 32.16 -26.67
N GLY A 417 -5.80 31.90 -25.88
CA GLY A 417 -4.73 32.85 -25.59
C GLY A 417 -5.08 33.88 -24.51
N SER A 418 -6.24 33.79 -23.84
CA SER A 418 -6.60 34.68 -22.74
C SER A 418 -6.15 34.12 -21.38
N VAL A 419 -6.04 35.02 -20.40
CA VAL A 419 -5.78 34.71 -18.99
C VAL A 419 -7.07 34.93 -18.18
N VAL A 420 -7.64 33.88 -17.62
CA VAL A 420 -8.89 33.95 -16.85
C VAL A 420 -8.64 33.56 -15.39
N ALA A 421 -9.10 34.39 -14.45
CA ALA A 421 -9.01 34.10 -13.02
C ALA A 421 -10.33 33.51 -12.53
N ILE A 422 -10.23 32.39 -11.79
CA ILE A 422 -11.37 31.82 -11.05
C ILE A 422 -11.16 32.12 -9.58
N THR A 423 -12.13 32.79 -8.95
CA THR A 423 -12.04 33.17 -7.55
C THR A 423 -13.34 32.81 -6.80
N GLY A 424 -13.26 32.69 -5.48
CA GLY A 424 -14.40 32.33 -4.66
C GLY A 424 -13.98 31.76 -3.30
N ARG A 425 -14.89 31.70 -2.37
CA ARG A 425 -14.64 31.22 -1.01
C ARG A 425 -14.11 29.77 -1.01
N THR A 426 -13.42 29.41 0.08
CA THR A 426 -13.03 28.03 0.29
C THR A 426 -14.30 27.16 0.30
N GLY A 427 -14.27 26.03 -0.41
CA GLY A 427 -15.42 25.15 -0.57
C GLY A 427 -16.38 25.57 -1.70
N SER A 428 -16.08 26.61 -2.49
CA SER A 428 -16.97 27.02 -3.60
C SER A 428 -16.89 26.15 -4.85
N GLY A 429 -16.05 25.09 -4.87
CA GLY A 429 -15.93 24.15 -5.99
C GLY A 429 -14.77 24.40 -6.95
N LYS A 430 -13.85 25.33 -6.67
CA LYS A 430 -12.74 25.71 -7.57
C LYS A 430 -11.86 24.53 -7.95
N SER A 431 -11.36 23.78 -6.98
CA SER A 431 -10.46 22.62 -7.25
C SER A 431 -11.21 21.47 -7.93
N SER A 432 -12.51 21.29 -7.62
CA SER A 432 -13.34 20.31 -8.36
C SER A 432 -13.50 20.72 -9.82
N LEU A 433 -13.64 22.02 -10.05
CA LEU A 433 -13.68 22.57 -11.41
C LEU A 433 -12.34 22.33 -12.14
N VAL A 434 -11.21 22.55 -11.46
CA VAL A 434 -9.87 22.24 -12.03
C VAL A 434 -9.77 20.76 -12.44
N ASN A 435 -10.28 19.85 -11.60
CA ASN A 435 -10.28 18.41 -11.92
C ASN A 435 -11.11 18.09 -13.17
N LEU A 436 -12.22 18.79 -13.37
CA LEU A 436 -13.07 18.68 -14.57
C LEU A 436 -12.35 19.21 -15.82
N LEU A 437 -11.64 20.36 -15.70
CA LEU A 437 -10.89 20.95 -16.82
C LEU A 437 -9.75 20.04 -17.30
N ALA A 438 -9.15 19.30 -16.38
CA ALA A 438 -8.07 18.35 -16.67
C ALA A 438 -8.58 16.93 -17.02
N ARG A 439 -9.90 16.75 -16.96
CA ARG A 439 -10.54 15.45 -17.11
C ARG A 439 -9.97 14.39 -16.14
N LEU A 440 -9.70 14.80 -14.89
CA LEU A 440 -9.39 13.87 -13.79
C LEU A 440 -10.66 13.24 -13.22
N VAL A 441 -11.81 13.87 -13.51
CA VAL A 441 -13.16 13.37 -13.26
C VAL A 441 -14.06 13.82 -14.42
N ASP A 442 -15.06 13.03 -14.76
CA ASP A 442 -16.05 13.40 -15.77
C ASP A 442 -17.31 14.03 -15.11
N PRO A 443 -17.95 15.02 -15.74
CA PRO A 443 -19.15 15.63 -15.22
C PRO A 443 -20.36 14.68 -15.30
N GLN A 444 -21.26 14.76 -14.30
CA GLN A 444 -22.50 13.98 -14.29
C GLN A 444 -23.55 14.57 -15.24
N ALA A 445 -23.48 15.87 -15.50
CA ALA A 445 -24.30 16.54 -16.49
C ALA A 445 -23.53 17.69 -17.12
N GLY A 446 -23.88 18.05 -18.34
CA GLY A 446 -23.19 19.08 -19.10
C GLY A 446 -21.95 18.57 -19.82
N THR A 447 -21.20 19.49 -20.42
CA THR A 447 -20.02 19.17 -21.24
C THR A 447 -18.88 20.16 -20.97
N VAL A 448 -17.65 19.64 -20.99
CA VAL A 448 -16.43 20.46 -21.02
C VAL A 448 -15.81 20.30 -22.40
N LEU A 449 -15.69 21.39 -23.12
CA LEU A 449 -15.24 21.42 -24.51
C LEU A 449 -13.87 22.10 -24.60
N LEU A 450 -12.94 21.45 -25.28
CA LEU A 450 -11.63 22.00 -25.64
C LEU A 450 -11.60 22.13 -27.17
N ASP A 451 -11.44 23.35 -27.68
CA ASP A 451 -11.57 23.66 -29.12
C ASP A 451 -12.89 23.13 -29.74
N GLY A 452 -13.97 23.18 -28.95
CA GLY A 452 -15.29 22.73 -29.39
C GLY A 452 -15.48 21.21 -29.39
N VAL A 453 -14.50 20.43 -28.87
CA VAL A 453 -14.61 18.97 -28.76
C VAL A 453 -14.77 18.61 -27.28
N ASP A 454 -15.79 17.79 -26.96
CA ASP A 454 -15.99 17.28 -25.60
C ASP A 454 -14.77 16.45 -25.17
N LEU A 455 -14.25 16.72 -23.97
CA LEU A 455 -13.10 15.99 -23.45
C LEU A 455 -13.32 14.46 -23.45
N ARG A 456 -14.57 14.01 -23.29
CA ARG A 456 -14.92 12.59 -23.29
C ARG A 456 -14.78 11.94 -24.67
N GLU A 457 -14.88 12.73 -25.73
CA GLU A 457 -14.73 12.24 -27.11
C GLU A 457 -13.27 12.17 -27.57
N LEU A 458 -12.35 12.73 -26.79
CA LEU A 458 -10.92 12.78 -27.14
C LEU A 458 -10.26 11.41 -26.91
N ALA A 459 -9.31 11.09 -27.76
CA ALA A 459 -8.50 9.86 -27.65
C ALA A 459 -7.58 9.92 -26.42
N ALA A 460 -7.21 8.75 -25.94
CA ALA A 460 -6.31 8.63 -24.78
C ALA A 460 -5.01 9.41 -25.01
N GLY A 461 -4.63 10.24 -24.04
CA GLY A 461 -3.43 11.06 -24.12
C GLY A 461 -3.63 12.44 -24.75
N GLU A 462 -4.74 12.71 -25.45
CA GLU A 462 -4.97 14.01 -26.08
C GLU A 462 -5.14 15.13 -25.05
N VAL A 463 -5.96 14.87 -24.00
CA VAL A 463 -6.15 15.85 -22.92
C VAL A 463 -4.80 16.15 -22.22
N SER A 464 -4.07 15.10 -21.83
CA SER A 464 -2.80 15.28 -21.11
C SER A 464 -1.68 15.90 -21.94
N ARG A 465 -1.77 15.87 -23.28
CA ARG A 465 -0.86 16.64 -24.16
C ARG A 465 -1.26 18.10 -24.25
N ALA A 466 -2.55 18.38 -24.29
CA ALA A 466 -3.06 19.74 -24.50
C ALA A 466 -3.16 20.55 -23.19
N VAL A 467 -3.47 19.89 -22.09
CA VAL A 467 -3.78 20.53 -20.79
C VAL A 467 -2.69 20.16 -19.77
N ALA A 468 -2.13 21.18 -19.11
CA ALA A 468 -1.26 20.97 -17.95
C ALA A 468 -1.88 21.62 -16.71
N VAL A 469 -1.82 20.93 -15.59
CA VAL A 469 -2.31 21.43 -14.30
C VAL A 469 -1.14 21.56 -13.32
N VAL A 470 -1.06 22.70 -12.65
CA VAL A 470 -0.18 22.90 -11.51
C VAL A 470 -1.05 22.93 -10.26
N ALA A 471 -0.95 21.90 -9.44
CA ALA A 471 -1.76 21.76 -8.23
C ALA A 471 -1.29 22.69 -7.11
N GLN A 472 -2.17 23.00 -6.19
CA GLN A 472 -1.89 23.83 -5.00
C GLN A 472 -0.69 23.31 -4.21
N GLN A 473 -0.59 21.99 -4.01
CA GLN A 473 0.56 21.36 -3.37
C GLN A 473 1.41 20.65 -4.43
N ALA A 474 2.59 21.19 -4.69
CA ALA A 474 3.51 20.62 -5.66
C ALA A 474 4.14 19.34 -5.09
N PHE A 475 3.88 18.22 -5.72
CA PHE A 475 4.51 16.94 -5.40
C PHE A 475 5.78 16.78 -6.24
N LEU A 476 6.90 16.48 -5.59
CA LEU A 476 8.16 16.14 -6.26
C LEU A 476 8.55 14.70 -5.94
N PHE A 477 9.01 13.99 -6.95
CA PHE A 477 9.55 12.65 -6.82
C PHE A 477 10.95 12.70 -6.20
N ASP A 478 11.34 11.66 -5.50
CA ASP A 478 12.70 11.49 -4.98
C ASP A 478 13.66 11.21 -6.16
N ASP A 479 14.01 12.27 -6.85
CA ASP A 479 14.82 12.22 -8.08
C ASP A 479 15.49 13.59 -8.27
N THR A 480 16.20 13.78 -9.36
CA THR A 480 16.87 15.06 -9.68
C THR A 480 15.86 16.16 -10.04
N VAL A 481 16.29 17.41 -10.01
CA VAL A 481 15.51 18.55 -10.53
C VAL A 481 15.11 18.29 -11.99
N ARG A 482 16.08 17.87 -12.83
CA ARG A 482 15.86 17.50 -14.24
C ARG A 482 14.72 16.50 -14.38
N ALA A 483 14.81 15.37 -13.68
CA ALA A 483 13.83 14.31 -13.76
C ALA A 483 12.44 14.80 -13.30
N ASN A 484 12.42 15.65 -12.28
CA ASN A 484 11.17 16.26 -11.78
C ASN A 484 10.54 17.24 -12.77
N VAL A 485 11.32 17.97 -13.55
CA VAL A 485 10.79 18.88 -14.58
C VAL A 485 10.32 18.09 -15.79
N THR A 486 11.13 17.15 -16.29
CA THR A 486 10.82 16.43 -17.55
C THR A 486 9.82 15.30 -17.39
N LEU A 487 9.79 14.60 -16.23
CA LEU A 487 9.00 13.38 -15.98
C LEU A 487 9.12 12.36 -17.13
N GLY A 488 10.35 12.13 -17.60
CA GLY A 488 10.64 11.16 -18.63
C GLY A 488 10.41 11.65 -20.07
N MET A 489 10.06 12.92 -20.26
CA MET A 489 10.06 13.54 -21.59
C MET A 489 11.50 13.70 -22.07
N ASP A 490 11.72 13.50 -23.36
CA ASP A 490 12.99 13.80 -24.01
C ASP A 490 13.03 15.31 -24.29
N ALA A 491 13.62 16.05 -23.35
CA ALA A 491 13.75 17.52 -23.43
C ALA A 491 15.22 17.91 -23.30
N ALA A 492 15.69 18.77 -24.19
CA ALA A 492 17.06 19.28 -24.15
C ALA A 492 17.24 20.16 -22.91
N ASP A 493 18.48 20.25 -22.41
CA ASP A 493 18.83 21.10 -21.27
C ASP A 493 18.37 22.55 -21.44
N ASP A 494 18.53 23.11 -22.65
CA ASP A 494 18.10 24.47 -22.96
C ASP A 494 16.58 24.65 -22.78
N GLU A 495 15.79 23.65 -23.11
CA GLU A 495 14.33 23.65 -22.92
C GLU A 495 13.97 23.56 -21.41
N VAL A 496 14.68 22.73 -20.66
CA VAL A 496 14.51 22.62 -19.21
C VAL A 496 14.85 23.95 -18.53
N TRP A 497 15.98 24.56 -18.89
CA TRP A 497 16.40 25.89 -18.38
C TRP A 497 15.42 27.00 -18.80
N ALA A 498 14.87 26.94 -20.03
CA ALA A 498 13.86 27.90 -20.47
C ALA A 498 12.59 27.80 -19.63
N ALA A 499 12.11 26.57 -19.33
CA ALA A 499 10.95 26.34 -18.47
C ALA A 499 11.22 26.84 -17.03
N LEU A 500 12.45 26.62 -16.52
CA LEU A 500 12.85 27.07 -15.18
C LEU A 500 12.90 28.61 -15.12
N ARG A 501 13.41 29.28 -16.15
CA ARG A 501 13.44 30.77 -16.23
C ARG A 501 12.00 31.31 -16.19
N ARG A 502 11.10 30.76 -17.00
CA ARG A 502 9.70 31.18 -17.03
C ARG A 502 9.01 30.97 -15.67
N ALA A 503 9.40 29.92 -14.94
CA ALA A 503 8.91 29.63 -13.58
C ALA A 503 9.66 30.41 -12.49
N GLN A 504 10.61 31.29 -12.86
CA GLN A 504 11.47 32.05 -11.94
C GLN A 504 12.25 31.12 -11.00
N ALA A 505 12.65 29.96 -11.50
CA ALA A 505 13.31 28.89 -10.72
C ALA A 505 14.80 28.72 -11.05
N ASP A 506 15.24 29.27 -12.19
CA ASP A 506 16.60 29.12 -12.71
C ASP A 506 17.68 29.61 -11.73
N GLY A 507 17.45 30.74 -11.09
CA GLY A 507 18.41 31.32 -10.16
C GLY A 507 18.72 30.40 -8.98
N PHE A 508 17.69 29.84 -8.29
CA PHE A 508 17.96 28.95 -7.17
C PHE A 508 18.44 27.56 -7.63
N VAL A 509 17.96 27.07 -8.77
CA VAL A 509 18.42 25.78 -9.31
C VAL A 509 19.89 25.83 -9.69
N ALA A 510 20.33 26.91 -10.32
CA ALA A 510 21.76 27.13 -10.66
C ALA A 510 22.64 27.21 -9.40
N ALA A 511 22.08 27.63 -8.27
CA ALA A 511 22.80 27.74 -7.00
C ALA A 511 22.84 26.42 -6.22
N LEU A 512 22.10 25.36 -6.65
CA LEU A 512 22.18 24.05 -6.04
C LEU A 512 23.52 23.37 -6.36
N PRO A 513 24.00 22.46 -5.48
CA PRO A 513 25.34 21.86 -5.66
C PRO A 513 25.59 21.22 -7.04
N ASP A 514 24.59 20.52 -7.59
CA ASP A 514 24.70 19.82 -8.88
C ASP A 514 23.71 20.38 -9.92
N GLY A 515 23.18 21.61 -9.69
CA GLY A 515 22.25 22.24 -10.61
C GLY A 515 21.05 21.38 -10.94
N LEU A 516 20.83 21.07 -12.24
CA LEU A 516 19.73 20.22 -12.71
C LEU A 516 19.81 18.79 -12.16
N ASP A 517 20.98 18.30 -11.84
CA ASP A 517 21.19 16.92 -11.39
C ASP A 517 21.16 16.77 -9.86
N THR A 518 20.85 17.85 -9.13
CA THR A 518 20.65 17.82 -7.68
C THR A 518 19.43 16.98 -7.32
N MET A 519 19.62 16.02 -6.40
CA MET A 519 18.53 15.22 -5.82
C MET A 519 17.69 16.06 -4.87
N VAL A 520 16.37 16.07 -5.05
CA VAL A 520 15.46 16.91 -4.24
C VAL A 520 14.96 16.22 -2.96
N GLY A 521 15.23 14.92 -2.83
CA GLY A 521 14.80 14.12 -1.67
C GLY A 521 13.31 13.77 -1.70
N GLU A 522 12.90 12.89 -0.79
CA GLU A 522 11.52 12.42 -0.70
C GLU A 522 10.56 13.61 -0.56
N ARG A 523 9.61 13.73 -1.49
CA ARG A 523 8.63 14.83 -1.58
C ARG A 523 9.29 16.22 -1.65
N GLY A 524 10.55 16.31 -2.07
CA GLY A 524 11.27 17.59 -2.18
C GLY A 524 11.61 18.23 -0.84
N THR A 525 11.92 17.43 0.16
CA THR A 525 12.22 17.91 1.53
C THR A 525 13.40 18.86 1.62
N SER A 526 14.33 18.80 0.67
CA SER A 526 15.49 19.69 0.62
C SER A 526 15.15 21.12 0.14
N LEU A 527 13.91 21.35 -0.37
CA LEU A 527 13.48 22.59 -0.98
C LEU A 527 12.40 23.31 -0.16
N SER A 528 12.36 24.65 -0.22
CA SER A 528 11.27 25.41 0.37
C SER A 528 9.95 25.19 -0.40
N GLY A 529 8.81 25.51 0.22
CA GLY A 529 7.48 25.40 -0.41
C GLY A 529 7.40 26.14 -1.75
N GLY A 530 7.88 27.37 -1.78
CA GLY A 530 7.89 28.20 -3.01
C GLY A 530 8.84 27.65 -4.07
N GLN A 531 9.96 27.03 -3.68
CA GLN A 531 10.88 26.37 -4.63
C GLN A 531 10.20 25.15 -5.26
N ARG A 532 9.51 24.32 -4.44
CA ARG A 532 8.76 23.17 -4.94
C ARG A 532 7.67 23.59 -5.93
N GLN A 533 6.91 24.65 -5.60
CA GLN A 533 5.85 25.17 -6.50
C GLN A 533 6.42 25.61 -7.84
N ARG A 534 7.57 26.33 -7.83
CA ARG A 534 8.20 26.79 -9.07
C ARG A 534 8.74 25.64 -9.93
N ILE A 535 9.27 24.56 -9.31
CA ILE A 535 9.65 23.34 -10.07
C ILE A 535 8.39 22.67 -10.65
N GLY A 536 7.30 22.62 -9.88
CA GLY A 536 6.02 22.11 -10.39
C GLY A 536 5.49 22.93 -11.57
N LEU A 537 5.65 24.23 -11.53
CA LEU A 537 5.30 25.12 -12.65
C LEU A 537 6.21 24.86 -13.86
N ALA A 538 7.53 24.74 -13.66
CA ALA A 538 8.47 24.44 -14.75
C ALA A 538 8.13 23.09 -15.41
N ARG A 539 7.72 22.08 -14.62
CA ARG A 539 7.21 20.78 -15.10
C ARG A 539 6.02 20.93 -16.06
N ALA A 540 5.12 21.86 -15.77
CA ALA A 540 3.97 22.14 -16.63
C ALA A 540 4.42 22.90 -17.89
N LEU A 541 5.30 23.88 -17.75
CA LEU A 541 5.74 24.77 -18.84
C LEU A 541 6.63 24.08 -19.88
N VAL A 542 7.48 23.10 -19.45
CA VAL A 542 8.34 22.37 -20.40
C VAL A 542 7.53 21.58 -21.42
N ARG A 543 6.27 21.23 -21.07
CA ARG A 543 5.35 20.49 -21.94
C ARG A 543 4.72 21.41 -23.01
N ALA A 544 4.92 22.72 -22.94
CA ALA A 544 4.30 23.72 -23.83
C ALA A 544 2.77 23.48 -24.00
N PRO A 545 2.02 23.47 -22.88
CA PRO A 545 0.60 23.11 -22.95
C PRO A 545 -0.21 24.18 -23.69
N ARG A 546 -1.27 23.76 -24.39
CA ARG A 546 -2.21 24.63 -25.08
C ARG A 546 -3.19 25.32 -24.08
N LEU A 547 -3.46 24.62 -22.92
CA LEU A 547 -4.24 25.14 -21.78
C LEU A 547 -3.43 24.88 -20.52
N LEU A 548 -3.07 25.93 -19.80
CA LEU A 548 -2.38 25.85 -18.50
C LEU A 548 -3.38 26.19 -17.39
N VAL A 549 -3.57 25.28 -16.43
CA VAL A 549 -4.46 25.47 -15.29
C VAL A 549 -3.60 25.56 -14.02
N LEU A 550 -3.72 26.65 -13.28
CA LEU A 550 -2.97 26.91 -12.05
C LEU A 550 -3.95 26.89 -10.86
N ASP A 551 -3.94 25.82 -10.05
CA ASP A 551 -4.81 25.73 -8.86
C ASP A 551 -4.06 26.29 -7.64
N ASP A 552 -4.14 27.62 -7.45
CA ASP A 552 -3.49 28.35 -6.35
C ASP A 552 -1.97 28.03 -6.28
N ALA A 553 -1.37 27.81 -7.43
CA ALA A 553 -0.03 27.23 -7.61
C ALA A 553 1.11 28.14 -7.17
N THR A 554 0.82 29.38 -6.79
CA THR A 554 1.79 30.39 -6.33
C THR A 554 1.56 30.78 -4.85
N ALA A 555 0.71 30.06 -4.13
CA ALA A 555 0.33 30.41 -2.75
C ALA A 555 1.52 30.55 -1.79
N SER A 556 2.58 29.73 -1.98
CA SER A 556 3.80 29.76 -1.15
C SER A 556 4.94 30.56 -1.79
N VAL A 557 4.68 31.26 -2.90
CA VAL A 557 5.69 32.03 -3.63
C VAL A 557 5.61 33.50 -3.19
N ASP A 558 6.76 34.16 -3.13
CA ASP A 558 6.86 35.61 -2.84
C ASP A 558 6.00 36.38 -3.85
N PRO A 559 5.23 37.38 -3.40
CA PRO A 559 4.37 38.18 -4.31
C PRO A 559 5.08 38.82 -5.50
N ARG A 560 6.36 39.20 -5.36
CA ARG A 560 7.14 39.81 -6.46
C ARG A 560 7.46 38.73 -7.52
N VAL A 561 7.83 37.51 -7.07
CA VAL A 561 8.13 36.39 -7.95
C VAL A 561 6.84 35.95 -8.65
N GLU A 562 5.73 35.88 -7.90
CA GLU A 562 4.41 35.57 -8.47
C GLU A 562 4.03 36.54 -9.57
N ALA A 563 4.21 37.85 -9.34
CA ALA A 563 3.93 38.90 -10.35
C ALA A 563 4.80 38.71 -11.59
N ALA A 564 6.08 38.36 -11.42
CA ALA A 564 7.00 38.11 -12.55
C ALA A 564 6.57 36.88 -13.37
N ILE A 565 6.16 35.78 -12.67
CA ILE A 565 5.64 34.56 -13.33
C ILE A 565 4.40 34.91 -14.16
N LEU A 566 3.43 35.62 -13.57
CA LEU A 566 2.19 35.97 -14.25
C LEU A 566 2.41 36.94 -15.42
N ALA A 567 3.36 37.86 -15.30
CA ALA A 567 3.75 38.76 -16.38
C ALA A 567 4.33 37.96 -17.57
N ASP A 568 5.24 37.01 -17.30
CA ASP A 568 5.80 36.12 -18.34
C ASP A 568 4.69 35.29 -19.01
N LEU A 569 3.77 34.72 -18.22
CA LEU A 569 2.67 33.94 -18.77
C LEU A 569 1.74 34.81 -19.63
N ARG A 570 1.50 36.04 -19.25
CA ARG A 570 0.69 36.99 -20.03
C ARG A 570 1.38 37.43 -21.33
N GLU A 571 2.68 37.73 -21.27
CA GLU A 571 3.46 38.06 -22.46
C GLU A 571 3.53 36.89 -23.45
N SER A 572 3.48 35.65 -22.90
CA SER A 572 3.46 34.40 -23.66
C SER A 572 2.03 33.90 -23.94
N ALA A 573 0.98 34.69 -23.69
CA ALA A 573 -0.41 34.28 -23.86
C ALA A 573 -0.75 33.83 -25.28
N GLY A 574 0.02 34.25 -26.29
CA GLY A 574 -0.11 33.72 -27.66
C GLY A 574 0.27 32.23 -27.80
N ALA A 575 0.94 31.65 -26.79
CA ALA A 575 1.35 30.24 -26.81
C ALA A 575 0.39 29.30 -26.04
N SER A 576 -0.23 29.82 -24.96
CA SER A 576 -1.12 29.00 -24.08
C SER A 576 -2.29 29.86 -23.59
N THR A 577 -3.46 29.23 -23.43
CA THR A 577 -4.57 29.79 -22.64
C THR A 577 -4.28 29.51 -21.17
N VAL A 578 -4.53 30.46 -20.27
CA VAL A 578 -4.22 30.31 -18.85
C VAL A 578 -5.50 30.44 -18.01
N VAL A 579 -5.78 29.46 -17.19
CA VAL A 579 -6.84 29.52 -16.15
C VAL A 579 -6.14 29.49 -14.80
N VAL A 580 -6.28 30.57 -14.01
CA VAL A 580 -5.65 30.65 -12.69
C VAL A 580 -6.71 30.71 -11.59
N VAL A 581 -6.67 29.79 -10.66
CA VAL A 581 -7.42 29.88 -9.41
C VAL A 581 -6.65 30.83 -8.50
N ALA A 582 -7.24 31.93 -8.12
CA ALA A 582 -6.54 33.01 -7.41
C ALA A 582 -7.35 33.55 -6.23
N GLN A 583 -6.63 33.86 -5.15
CA GLN A 583 -7.16 34.52 -3.96
C GLN A 583 -6.53 35.91 -3.73
N ARG A 584 -5.39 36.17 -4.33
CA ARG A 584 -4.70 37.46 -4.20
C ARG A 584 -5.22 38.45 -5.25
N ARG A 585 -5.52 39.67 -4.79
CA ARG A 585 -5.99 40.77 -5.66
C ARG A 585 -5.01 41.04 -6.79
N SER A 586 -3.71 41.01 -6.51
CA SER A 586 -2.65 41.23 -7.50
C SER A 586 -2.73 40.23 -8.65
N THR A 587 -2.97 38.95 -8.34
CA THR A 587 -3.12 37.86 -9.32
C THR A 587 -4.40 38.06 -10.16
N ILE A 588 -5.52 38.33 -9.45
CA ILE A 588 -6.84 38.51 -10.07
C ILE A 588 -6.83 39.72 -11.05
N ALA A 589 -6.18 40.80 -10.66
CA ALA A 589 -6.13 42.03 -11.45
C ALA A 589 -5.31 41.87 -12.77
N LEU A 590 -4.46 40.87 -12.87
CA LEU A 590 -3.68 40.56 -14.08
C LEU A 590 -4.50 39.76 -15.11
N ALA A 591 -5.65 39.21 -14.73
CA ALA A 591 -6.47 38.40 -15.63
C ALA A 591 -7.29 39.31 -16.58
N ASP A 592 -7.50 38.85 -17.81
CA ASP A 592 -8.35 39.52 -18.79
C ASP A 592 -9.83 39.47 -18.36
N GLU A 593 -10.21 38.38 -17.68
CA GLU A 593 -11.55 38.15 -17.18
C GLU A 593 -11.50 37.39 -15.86
N VAL A 594 -12.48 37.64 -15.00
CA VAL A 594 -12.64 36.99 -13.69
C VAL A 594 -13.97 36.25 -13.66
N ILE A 595 -13.93 35.01 -13.18
CA ILE A 595 -15.12 34.19 -12.91
C ILE A 595 -15.24 34.05 -11.39
N HIS A 596 -16.32 34.58 -10.83
CA HIS A 596 -16.60 34.50 -9.39
C HIS A 596 -17.53 33.31 -9.12
N LEU A 597 -17.00 32.34 -8.39
CA LEU A 597 -17.69 31.09 -8.02
C LEU A 597 -18.15 31.15 -6.57
N ASP A 598 -19.41 30.81 -6.32
CA ASP A 598 -19.94 30.66 -4.95
C ASP A 598 -20.90 29.48 -4.90
N ALA A 599 -20.75 28.61 -3.91
CA ALA A 599 -21.57 27.40 -3.72
C ALA A 599 -21.77 26.58 -5.01
N GLY A 600 -20.69 26.39 -5.77
CA GLY A 600 -20.70 25.58 -7.00
C GLY A 600 -21.24 26.29 -8.24
N ARG A 601 -21.65 27.56 -8.14
CA ARG A 601 -22.26 28.30 -9.25
C ARG A 601 -21.46 29.54 -9.62
N VAL A 602 -21.48 29.93 -10.88
CA VAL A 602 -20.93 31.20 -11.35
C VAL A 602 -21.92 32.30 -10.96
N ILE A 603 -21.49 33.22 -10.10
CA ILE A 603 -22.34 34.34 -9.61
C ILE A 603 -21.85 35.71 -10.15
N GLY A 604 -20.73 35.73 -10.85
CA GLY A 604 -20.24 36.94 -11.48
C GLY A 604 -19.19 36.60 -12.54
N ARG A 605 -19.19 37.37 -13.65
CA ARG A 605 -18.25 37.23 -14.74
C ARG A 605 -17.98 38.60 -15.35
N GLY A 606 -16.73 38.95 -15.59
CA GLY A 606 -16.34 40.22 -16.17
C GLY A 606 -14.92 40.63 -15.79
N ARG A 607 -14.53 41.85 -16.13
CA ARG A 607 -13.23 42.40 -15.74
C ARG A 607 -13.19 42.66 -14.24
N HIS A 608 -12.02 42.58 -13.65
CA HIS A 608 -11.80 42.83 -12.22
C HIS A 608 -12.48 44.11 -11.73
N GLU A 609 -12.25 45.20 -12.42
CA GLU A 609 -12.78 46.53 -12.06
C GLU A 609 -14.32 46.61 -12.18
N GLU A 610 -14.85 45.97 -13.23
CA GLU A 610 -16.32 45.89 -13.43
C GLU A 610 -17.02 45.13 -12.33
N LEU A 611 -16.45 43.94 -11.97
CA LEU A 611 -16.98 43.13 -10.88
C LEU A 611 -16.86 43.83 -9.51
N LEU A 612 -15.76 44.53 -9.29
CA LEU A 612 -15.56 45.29 -8.05
C LEU A 612 -16.62 46.39 -7.88
N ALA A 613 -17.00 47.04 -8.97
CA ALA A 613 -18.02 48.12 -8.98
C ALA A 613 -19.46 47.58 -8.92
N SER A 614 -19.72 46.41 -9.56
CA SER A 614 -21.07 45.92 -9.77
C SER A 614 -21.51 44.83 -8.77
N SER A 615 -20.57 44.11 -8.12
CA SER A 615 -20.89 42.98 -7.27
C SER A 615 -20.40 43.18 -5.82
N PRO A 616 -21.32 43.52 -4.89
CA PRO A 616 -20.97 43.65 -3.46
C PRO A 616 -20.40 42.36 -2.86
N ARG A 617 -20.81 41.18 -3.32
CA ARG A 617 -20.30 39.88 -2.87
C ARG A 617 -18.82 39.71 -3.29
N TYR A 618 -18.50 40.14 -4.49
CA TYR A 618 -17.13 40.09 -5.00
C TYR A 618 -16.21 41.04 -4.23
N ALA A 619 -16.69 42.29 -4.01
CA ALA A 619 -15.95 43.28 -3.22
C ALA A 619 -15.70 42.79 -1.77
N ALA A 620 -16.74 42.21 -1.14
CA ALA A 620 -16.62 41.64 0.21
C ALA A 620 -15.59 40.46 0.25
N LEU A 621 -15.58 39.60 -0.77
CA LEU A 621 -14.62 38.50 -0.89
C LEU A 621 -13.18 39.03 -0.92
N LEU A 622 -12.93 40.05 -1.74
CA LEU A 622 -11.56 40.63 -1.86
C LEU A 622 -11.14 41.32 -0.55
N THR A 623 -12.05 42.02 0.10
CA THR A 623 -11.78 42.63 1.42
C THR A 623 -11.41 41.57 2.45
N ALA A 624 -12.12 40.43 2.45
CA ALA A 624 -11.81 39.30 3.34
C ALA A 624 -10.45 38.69 3.03
N TYR A 625 -10.10 38.55 1.76
CA TYR A 625 -8.78 38.05 1.34
C TYR A 625 -7.65 38.99 1.80
N GLU A 626 -7.83 40.30 1.62
CA GLU A 626 -6.84 41.31 2.06
C GLU A 626 -6.70 41.32 3.59
N ALA A 627 -7.80 41.21 4.33
CA ALA A 627 -7.78 41.13 5.78
C ALA A 627 -7.03 39.87 6.26
N ALA A 628 -7.30 38.74 5.64
CA ALA A 628 -6.59 37.48 5.93
C ALA A 628 -5.09 37.58 5.59
N ALA A 629 -4.73 38.20 4.47
CA ALA A 629 -3.34 38.38 4.06
C ALA A 629 -2.57 39.31 5.01
N ARG A 630 -3.23 40.37 5.52
CA ARG A 630 -2.65 41.26 6.55
C ARG A 630 -2.44 40.50 7.88
N ALA A 631 -3.44 39.75 8.30
CA ALA A 631 -3.36 38.95 9.53
C ALA A 631 -2.22 37.92 9.45
N ALA A 632 -1.95 37.40 8.25
CA ALA A 632 -0.83 36.46 8.00
C ALA A 632 0.53 37.17 7.79
N GLY A 633 0.60 38.50 7.87
CA GLY A 633 1.82 39.27 7.68
C GLY A 633 2.30 39.40 6.23
N ALA A 634 1.46 39.00 5.28
CA ALA A 634 1.79 39.04 3.84
C ALA A 634 1.60 40.44 3.17
N LEU A 635 0.93 41.37 3.86
CA LEU A 635 0.69 42.74 3.37
C LEU A 635 1.02 43.73 4.48
N PRO A 636 1.63 44.90 4.15
CA PRO A 636 1.84 45.96 5.15
C PRO A 636 0.51 46.55 5.62
N GLU A 637 0.50 47.05 6.83
CA GLU A 637 -0.65 47.79 7.34
C GLU A 637 -0.91 49.02 6.44
N PRO A 638 -2.17 49.31 6.16
CA PRO A 638 -2.48 50.53 5.41
C PRO A 638 -1.97 51.74 6.20
N ALA A 639 -1.25 52.61 5.55
CA ALA A 639 -0.87 53.90 6.19
C ALA A 639 -2.12 54.64 6.60
N VAL A 640 -2.31 54.74 7.91
CA VAL A 640 -3.41 55.51 8.48
C VAL A 640 -3.17 56.98 8.05
N ARG A 641 -3.97 57.51 7.16
CA ARG A 641 -4.00 58.96 6.94
C ARG A 641 -4.54 59.58 8.23
N GLU A 642 -3.65 60.11 9.07
CA GLU A 642 -4.03 60.97 10.16
C GLU A 642 -4.73 62.22 9.56
N SER A 643 -6.03 62.14 9.38
CA SER A 643 -6.83 63.34 9.25
C SER A 643 -6.95 63.95 10.64
N ALA A 644 -6.26 65.05 10.86
CA ALA A 644 -6.26 65.78 12.09
C ALA A 644 -7.68 66.27 12.42
N VAL A 645 -8.34 65.58 13.35
CA VAL A 645 -9.40 66.20 14.11
C VAL A 645 -8.94 66.14 15.56
N ARG A 646 -8.31 67.23 16.01
CA ARG A 646 -8.13 67.47 17.46
C ARG A 646 -9.48 67.82 18.06
N GLU A 647 -10.13 66.85 18.68
CA GLU A 647 -11.16 67.13 19.69
C GLU A 647 -10.54 66.83 21.05
N SER A 648 -10.55 67.83 21.91
CA SER A 648 -10.04 67.75 23.29
C SER A 648 -10.98 66.87 24.15
N GLU A 649 -10.50 65.70 24.56
CA GLU A 649 -11.13 64.94 25.64
C GLU A 649 -10.48 65.33 26.98
N PRO A 650 -11.28 65.51 28.04
CA PRO A 650 -10.74 65.83 29.38
C PRO A 650 -10.11 64.55 30.00
N ALA A 651 -8.96 64.73 30.67
CA ALA A 651 -8.20 63.67 31.32
C ALA A 651 -9.01 63.00 32.44
N LEU A 652 -9.09 61.69 32.40
CA LEU A 652 -9.60 60.89 33.51
C LEU A 652 -8.46 60.65 34.51
N PRO A 653 -8.74 60.68 35.85
CA PRO A 653 -7.69 60.48 36.86
C PRO A 653 -7.20 59.02 36.89
N GLU A 654 -5.88 58.83 37.11
CA GLU A 654 -5.26 57.55 37.27
C GLU A 654 -5.80 56.77 38.49
N PRO A 655 -6.02 55.45 38.38
CA PRO A 655 -6.43 54.65 39.55
C PRO A 655 -5.21 54.40 40.47
N ALA A 656 -5.41 54.65 41.78
CA ALA A 656 -4.39 54.40 42.81
C ALA A 656 -4.07 52.89 42.93
N VAL A 657 -2.79 52.55 42.88
CA VAL A 657 -2.30 51.22 43.12
C VAL A 657 -2.22 50.95 44.64
N PRO A 658 -2.82 49.89 45.17
CA PRO A 658 -2.67 49.53 46.59
C PRO A 658 -1.28 49.05 46.94
N GLU A 659 -0.78 49.52 48.05
CA GLU A 659 0.59 49.39 48.56
C GLU A 659 0.88 48.07 49.34
N HIS A 660 0.43 46.92 48.81
CA HIS A 660 0.64 45.61 49.47
C HIS A 660 1.16 44.52 48.55
N VAL A 661 2.22 44.77 47.77
CA VAL A 661 3.04 43.70 47.16
C VAL A 661 4.51 44.16 47.14
N ARG A 662 5.09 44.22 48.33
CA ARG A 662 6.58 44.17 48.47
C ARG A 662 6.87 43.20 49.57
N GLU A 663 7.76 42.31 49.26
CA GLU A 663 8.43 41.28 50.10
C GLU A 663 7.98 39.86 49.84
N LEU A 664 8.73 39.22 48.92
CA LEU A 664 9.15 37.83 49.03
C LEU A 664 10.39 37.63 48.16
N GLU A 665 11.57 37.81 48.73
CA GLU A 665 12.83 37.35 48.12
C GLU A 665 12.92 35.80 48.28
N PRO A 666 13.45 35.04 47.32
CA PRO A 666 13.66 33.61 47.51
C PRO A 666 14.98 33.33 48.26
N GLU A 667 14.86 32.58 49.33
CA GLU A 667 15.95 32.05 50.10
C GLU A 667 16.63 30.91 49.32
N ALA A 668 17.95 30.97 49.14
CA ALA A 668 18.74 29.93 48.49
C ALA A 668 18.90 28.73 49.44
N ALA A 669 18.58 27.55 48.93
CA ALA A 669 18.81 26.29 49.65
C ALA A 669 20.17 25.69 49.22
N PRO A 670 20.85 24.90 50.11
CA PRO A 670 22.17 24.31 49.85
C PRO A 670 22.18 23.18 48.84
#